data_bf4bb7eb863874a5deadae39d5ab00e1
#
_entry.id   bf4bb7eb863874a5deadae39d5ab00e1
#
_cell.length_a   1.000
_cell.length_b   1.000
_cell.length_c   1.000
_cell.angle_alpha   90.00
_cell.angle_beta   90.00
_cell.angle_gamma   90.00
#
_symmetry.space_group_name_H-M   'P 1'
#
loop_
_entity.id
_entity.type
_entity.pdbx_description
1 polymer ?
#
loop_
_entity_poly.entity_id
_entity_poly.type
_entity_poly.pdbx_seq_one_letter_code
_entity_poly.pdbx_strand_id
1 'polypeptide(L)'
;MSAASRSASVATLKQLSYRISSTPVEQLPRLIPQIANSLWSCKDVLSAPAASAKQSGHDGVTVNRLRTQLTTLLSDRTVEGRWSAVVLVKATVEAGGLEILSKAGGWVKNLLGFLKKPDPASTRILTVITLTRIFMLTWEHQNLVREITTPALPAFISTCLSNAENKRCSASELQTILEAFITLIPRHPTVFRTHEGHIRALLNRIISSTASHVSSRHYTCLHIESAQNLLVSLHHCAPKQGAADKWDETFKTTVAAAHATCDRVFRAVIEDWRSTTDVQPSITAQRLMAGDLEYDDEDIAGLSGWKGMHAGVERLVALVGIVQAHITSATASTVNVRFGHIADLITRLMSVSKPVPGRTEFVKPNQQISRDERESLFTVLPAIHIAALDLISAILERFGSSVDSIIPSFIEQINSVFLAEKVDGQVREAVYPVLQMILTLNGPSLTQDELAELSPTMTACCNDLLPQEDAAAQQPIALNPQSASVTRSSAVTKHTPVQEAAWVLLPILLSKLNPRLVPRKARAQMDRTAVLTTHRDALVASVLNPPFNASGSARQPSMLAFLAKLFPGDPQTEALVRPRLPFIPIGKRSSSAEDDEEEEGLEEEEAEEDDAMDQDGVVDEAVTGNNGTDAEPDLLDALDAHLGAGKQDHEEEEDLYSASPRRAAHSAASTSVTTEVNGAKRAAPAAEQETSAKRLRPSPVAESFVAESAQDLPGPDPVTAQAAVPVIVEEANGNTATLPGGGVGMDAGDDDDDGSDFEMPPLTMEASDEEQEEG
;
A
#
# COMPACT_ATOMS: atom_id res chain seq x y z
N MET A 1 -37.70 -10.20 -12.77
CA MET A 1 -38.20 -8.90 -12.25
C MET A 1 -39.62 -8.65 -12.70
N SER A 2 -40.47 -8.11 -11.82
CA SER A 2 -41.87 -7.84 -12.11
C SER A 2 -41.98 -6.65 -13.08
N ALA A 3 -42.99 -6.66 -13.97
CA ALA A 3 -43.33 -5.55 -14.87
C ALA A 3 -43.56 -4.22 -14.09
N ALA A 4 -44.01 -4.32 -12.86
CA ALA A 4 -44.21 -3.17 -11.97
C ALA A 4 -42.90 -2.48 -11.56
N SER A 5 -41.82 -3.24 -11.26
CA SER A 5 -40.50 -2.69 -10.94
C SER A 5 -39.89 -1.92 -12.12
N ARG A 6 -40.02 -2.49 -13.33
CA ARG A 6 -39.53 -1.83 -14.54
C ARG A 6 -40.28 -0.53 -14.84
N SER A 7 -41.60 -0.53 -14.67
CA SER A 7 -42.43 0.67 -14.88
C SER A 7 -42.03 1.79 -13.89
N ALA A 8 -41.73 1.44 -12.62
CA ALA A 8 -41.24 2.39 -11.61
C ALA A 8 -39.88 2.98 -12.01
N SER A 9 -38.93 2.16 -12.47
CA SER A 9 -37.61 2.62 -12.94
C SER A 9 -37.72 3.56 -14.14
N VAL A 10 -38.63 3.29 -15.09
CA VAL A 10 -38.91 4.18 -16.25
C VAL A 10 -39.49 5.52 -15.77
N ALA A 11 -40.43 5.50 -14.82
CA ALA A 11 -41.00 6.72 -14.25
C ALA A 11 -39.93 7.55 -13.53
N THR A 12 -39.08 6.92 -12.73
CA THR A 12 -37.94 7.56 -12.09
C THR A 12 -36.98 8.18 -13.12
N LEU A 13 -36.63 7.46 -14.17
CA LEU A 13 -35.74 7.98 -15.22
C LEU A 13 -36.33 9.19 -15.95
N LYS A 14 -37.65 9.19 -16.20
CA LYS A 14 -38.36 10.36 -16.75
C LYS A 14 -38.30 11.56 -15.81
N GLN A 15 -38.51 11.33 -14.52
CA GLN A 15 -38.43 12.37 -13.50
C GLN A 15 -37.01 12.95 -13.40
N LEU A 16 -35.98 12.11 -13.42
CA LEU A 16 -34.56 12.55 -13.42
C LEU A 16 -34.25 13.37 -14.67
N SER A 17 -34.66 12.88 -15.86
CA SER A 17 -34.51 13.62 -17.10
C SER A 17 -35.21 14.99 -17.08
N TYR A 18 -36.42 15.06 -16.51
CA TYR A 18 -37.12 16.35 -16.32
C TYR A 18 -36.37 17.27 -15.35
N ARG A 19 -35.90 16.77 -14.20
CA ARG A 19 -35.11 17.53 -13.23
C ARG A 19 -33.84 18.11 -13.86
N ILE A 20 -33.10 17.33 -14.64
CA ILE A 20 -31.89 17.79 -15.34
C ILE A 20 -32.22 18.94 -16.29
N SER A 21 -33.33 18.88 -17.03
CA SER A 21 -33.69 19.90 -18.00
C SER A 21 -34.37 21.14 -17.40
N SER A 22 -35.07 20.99 -16.26
CA SER A 22 -35.80 22.09 -15.61
C SER A 22 -34.96 22.89 -14.62
N THR A 23 -33.83 22.37 -14.18
CA THR A 23 -32.95 23.05 -13.22
C THR A 23 -31.95 23.94 -13.95
N PRO A 24 -31.78 25.22 -13.55
CA PRO A 24 -30.71 26.06 -14.07
C PRO A 24 -29.33 25.41 -13.89
N VAL A 25 -28.47 25.53 -14.89
CA VAL A 25 -27.18 24.85 -14.93
C VAL A 25 -26.30 25.19 -13.70
N GLU A 26 -26.37 26.44 -13.22
CA GLU A 26 -25.63 26.91 -12.03
C GLU A 26 -26.07 26.22 -10.72
N GLN A 27 -27.32 25.77 -10.65
CA GLN A 27 -27.86 25.07 -9.47
C GLN A 27 -27.75 23.55 -9.57
N LEU A 28 -27.47 23.05 -10.77
CA LEU A 28 -27.42 21.63 -11.06
C LEU A 28 -26.39 20.87 -10.18
N PRO A 29 -25.18 21.39 -9.90
CA PRO A 29 -24.20 20.68 -9.05
C PRO A 29 -24.71 20.26 -7.69
N ARG A 30 -25.65 21.02 -7.10
CA ARG A 30 -26.23 20.70 -5.78
C ARG A 30 -27.13 19.45 -5.82
N LEU A 31 -27.73 19.16 -6.98
CA LEU A 31 -28.64 18.03 -7.17
C LEU A 31 -27.94 16.79 -7.73
N ILE A 32 -26.73 16.95 -8.28
CA ILE A 32 -26.02 15.89 -8.98
C ILE A 32 -25.78 14.64 -8.14
N PRO A 33 -25.32 14.70 -6.86
CA PRO A 33 -25.12 13.50 -6.06
C PRO A 33 -26.40 12.68 -5.94
N GLN A 34 -27.55 13.33 -5.68
CA GLN A 34 -28.85 12.68 -5.56
C GLN A 34 -29.29 12.08 -6.91
N ILE A 35 -29.13 12.82 -8.03
CA ILE A 35 -29.47 12.34 -9.35
C ILE A 35 -28.60 11.14 -9.75
N ALA A 36 -27.30 11.21 -9.51
CA ALA A 36 -26.35 10.13 -9.81
C ALA A 36 -26.70 8.85 -9.04
N ASN A 37 -27.00 8.97 -7.75
CA ASN A 37 -27.43 7.83 -6.93
C ASN A 37 -28.77 7.24 -7.44
N SER A 38 -29.73 8.09 -7.80
CA SER A 38 -31.02 7.64 -8.36
C SER A 38 -30.88 6.97 -9.74
N LEU A 39 -29.84 7.29 -10.53
CA LEU A 39 -29.57 6.60 -11.81
C LEU A 39 -29.24 5.12 -11.61
N TRP A 40 -28.60 4.78 -10.48
CA TRP A 40 -28.32 3.37 -10.16
C TRP A 40 -29.61 2.55 -9.96
N SER A 41 -30.65 3.15 -9.38
CA SER A 41 -31.97 2.51 -9.27
C SER A 41 -32.66 2.26 -10.62
N CYS A 42 -32.19 2.90 -11.69
CA CYS A 42 -32.70 2.73 -13.06
C CYS A 42 -31.85 1.79 -13.90
N LYS A 43 -30.90 1.04 -13.32
CA LYS A 43 -29.94 0.17 -14.03
C LYS A 43 -30.63 -0.80 -15.01
N ASP A 44 -31.76 -1.39 -14.62
CA ASP A 44 -32.48 -2.38 -15.43
C ASP A 44 -33.02 -1.80 -16.74
N VAL A 45 -33.38 -0.51 -16.76
CA VAL A 45 -33.85 0.20 -17.96
C VAL A 45 -32.66 0.68 -18.79
N LEU A 46 -31.58 1.14 -18.14
CA LEU A 46 -30.39 1.67 -18.80
C LEU A 46 -29.58 0.56 -19.47
N SER A 47 -29.52 -0.64 -18.87
CA SER A 47 -28.78 -1.81 -19.38
C SER A 47 -29.61 -2.71 -20.33
N ALA A 48 -30.88 -2.36 -20.56
CA ALA A 48 -31.75 -3.18 -21.41
C ALA A 48 -31.25 -3.20 -22.88
N PRO A 49 -31.12 -4.39 -23.52
CA PRO A 49 -30.67 -4.50 -24.90
C PRO A 49 -31.58 -3.72 -25.87
N ALA A 50 -30.98 -3.10 -26.88
CA ALA A 50 -31.70 -2.28 -27.86
C ALA A 50 -32.82 -3.06 -28.62
N ALA A 51 -32.68 -4.37 -28.74
CA ALA A 51 -33.69 -5.25 -29.34
C ALA A 51 -34.98 -5.33 -28.50
N SER A 52 -34.85 -5.42 -27.16
CA SER A 52 -36.00 -5.43 -26.23
C SER A 52 -36.59 -4.03 -26.04
N ALA A 53 -35.79 -2.99 -26.18
CA ALA A 53 -36.24 -1.60 -26.14
C ALA A 53 -37.10 -1.22 -27.34
N LYS A 54 -36.97 -1.91 -28.50
CA LYS A 54 -37.83 -1.71 -29.68
C LYS A 54 -39.25 -2.28 -29.46
N GLN A 55 -39.40 -3.31 -28.63
CA GLN A 55 -40.71 -3.89 -28.28
C GLN A 55 -41.49 -3.02 -27.27
N SER A 56 -40.76 -2.30 -26.42
CA SER A 56 -41.34 -1.35 -25.42
C SER A 56 -41.03 0.10 -25.81
N GLY A 57 -41.43 0.54 -26.97
CA GLY A 57 -41.07 1.80 -27.66
C GLY A 57 -40.89 3.07 -26.76
N HIS A 58 -41.47 3.04 -25.57
CA HIS A 58 -41.41 4.14 -24.57
C HIS A 58 -40.12 4.19 -23.78
N ASP A 59 -39.50 3.04 -23.47
CA ASP A 59 -38.30 2.94 -22.63
C ASP A 59 -37.07 3.48 -23.39
N GLY A 60 -36.92 3.08 -24.64
CA GLY A 60 -35.84 3.53 -25.52
C GLY A 60 -35.82 5.04 -25.76
N VAL A 61 -37.01 5.66 -25.87
CA VAL A 61 -37.14 7.12 -26.03
C VAL A 61 -36.64 7.84 -24.79
N THR A 62 -36.95 7.33 -23.57
CA THR A 62 -36.53 7.94 -22.31
C THR A 62 -34.99 7.86 -22.14
N VAL A 63 -34.38 6.71 -22.42
CA VAL A 63 -32.91 6.53 -22.37
C VAL A 63 -32.22 7.44 -23.38
N ASN A 64 -32.75 7.51 -24.63
CA ASN A 64 -32.18 8.39 -25.65
C ASN A 64 -32.30 9.87 -25.26
N ARG A 65 -33.40 10.28 -24.65
CA ARG A 65 -33.57 11.64 -24.12
C ARG A 65 -32.51 11.98 -23.08
N LEU A 66 -32.29 11.10 -22.09
CA LEU A 66 -31.22 11.28 -21.11
C LEU A 66 -29.87 11.42 -21.79
N ARG A 67 -29.54 10.52 -22.73
CA ARG A 67 -28.27 10.58 -23.48
C ARG A 67 -28.08 11.92 -24.22
N THR A 68 -29.11 12.42 -24.89
CA THR A 68 -29.07 13.72 -25.55
C THR A 68 -28.82 14.84 -24.55
N GLN A 69 -29.51 14.83 -23.40
CA GLN A 69 -29.33 15.82 -22.35
C GLN A 69 -27.88 15.81 -21.82
N LEU A 70 -27.31 14.62 -21.55
CA LEU A 70 -25.91 14.50 -21.12
C LEU A 70 -24.94 15.00 -22.19
N THR A 71 -25.21 14.73 -23.47
CA THR A 71 -24.39 15.23 -24.56
C THR A 71 -24.48 16.77 -24.66
N THR A 72 -25.65 17.35 -24.43
CA THR A 72 -25.83 18.81 -24.39
C THR A 72 -25.04 19.43 -23.21
N LEU A 73 -25.16 18.85 -22.00
CA LEU A 73 -24.41 19.29 -20.83
C LEU A 73 -22.89 19.16 -21.02
N LEU A 74 -22.39 18.11 -21.70
CA LEU A 74 -20.99 17.98 -22.08
C LEU A 74 -20.53 19.06 -23.05
N SER A 75 -21.43 19.71 -23.76
CA SER A 75 -21.14 20.81 -24.69
C SER A 75 -21.32 22.18 -24.03
N ASP A 76 -21.70 22.23 -22.75
CA ASP A 76 -22.00 23.46 -22.03
C ASP A 76 -20.73 24.35 -21.87
N ARG A 77 -20.95 25.66 -21.89
CA ARG A 77 -19.88 26.66 -21.73
C ARG A 77 -19.53 26.89 -20.28
N THR A 78 -20.46 26.64 -19.35
CA THR A 78 -20.27 26.86 -17.91
C THR A 78 -19.45 25.72 -17.29
N VAL A 79 -18.71 26.01 -16.22
CA VAL A 79 -17.95 25.03 -15.47
C VAL A 79 -18.89 24.08 -14.72
N GLU A 80 -19.98 24.61 -14.20
CA GLU A 80 -21.00 23.89 -13.45
C GLU A 80 -21.70 22.83 -14.34
N GLY A 81 -22.01 23.20 -15.59
CA GLY A 81 -22.57 22.28 -16.56
C GLY A 81 -21.63 21.15 -16.91
N ARG A 82 -20.36 21.48 -17.17
CA ARG A 82 -19.33 20.45 -17.48
C ARG A 82 -19.07 19.53 -16.29
N TRP A 83 -18.91 20.07 -15.08
CA TRP A 83 -18.73 19.28 -13.87
C TRP A 83 -19.90 18.31 -13.66
N SER A 84 -21.12 18.83 -13.77
CA SER A 84 -22.36 18.05 -13.65
C SER A 84 -22.43 16.94 -14.70
N ALA A 85 -22.05 17.26 -15.94
CA ALA A 85 -22.03 16.29 -17.04
C ALA A 85 -21.04 15.14 -16.79
N VAL A 86 -19.83 15.43 -16.28
CA VAL A 86 -18.83 14.39 -16.00
C VAL A 86 -19.35 13.39 -14.98
N VAL A 87 -19.93 13.85 -13.86
CA VAL A 87 -20.47 12.99 -12.81
C VAL A 87 -21.63 12.14 -13.33
N LEU A 88 -22.57 12.77 -14.05
CA LEU A 88 -23.72 12.07 -14.60
C LEU A 88 -23.34 11.05 -15.69
N VAL A 89 -22.35 11.36 -16.53
CA VAL A 89 -21.82 10.41 -17.51
C VAL A 89 -21.23 9.18 -16.82
N LYS A 90 -20.41 9.39 -15.77
CA LYS A 90 -19.86 8.28 -14.99
C LYS A 90 -20.97 7.40 -14.43
N ALA A 91 -21.93 8.00 -13.71
CA ALA A 91 -23.05 7.28 -13.10
C ALA A 91 -23.92 6.54 -14.16
N THR A 92 -24.14 7.17 -15.33
CA THR A 92 -24.94 6.57 -16.40
C THR A 92 -24.23 5.40 -17.07
N VAL A 93 -22.91 5.50 -17.28
CA VAL A 93 -22.09 4.41 -17.85
C VAL A 93 -22.04 3.22 -16.89
N GLU A 94 -21.85 3.47 -15.61
CA GLU A 94 -21.80 2.42 -14.58
C GLU A 94 -23.16 1.71 -14.43
N ALA A 95 -24.26 2.47 -14.41
CA ALA A 95 -25.60 1.90 -14.29
C ALA A 95 -26.08 1.21 -15.58
N GLY A 96 -25.72 1.73 -16.74
CA GLY A 96 -26.21 1.24 -18.04
C GLY A 96 -25.37 0.14 -18.69
N GLY A 97 -24.18 -0.15 -18.14
CA GLY A 97 -23.31 -1.22 -18.62
C GLY A 97 -23.04 -1.16 -20.13
N LEU A 98 -23.02 -2.32 -20.77
CA LEU A 98 -22.67 -2.50 -22.20
C LEU A 98 -23.49 -1.61 -23.15
N GLU A 99 -24.79 -1.48 -22.94
CA GLU A 99 -25.68 -0.72 -23.82
C GLU A 99 -25.37 0.78 -23.87
N ILE A 100 -25.05 1.36 -22.76
CA ILE A 100 -24.65 2.78 -22.69
C ILE A 100 -23.18 2.92 -23.12
N LEU A 101 -22.33 2.00 -22.71
CA LEU A 101 -20.90 2.01 -22.99
C LEU A 101 -20.62 1.94 -24.50
N SER A 102 -21.36 1.11 -25.26
CA SER A 102 -21.24 0.99 -26.70
C SER A 102 -21.49 2.32 -27.45
N LYS A 103 -22.17 3.26 -26.83
CA LYS A 103 -22.51 4.56 -27.41
C LYS A 103 -21.73 5.72 -26.78
N ALA A 104 -20.75 5.42 -25.88
CA ALA A 104 -20.00 6.42 -25.14
C ALA A 104 -18.86 7.08 -25.91
N GLY A 105 -18.52 6.64 -27.12
CA GLY A 105 -17.39 7.17 -27.90
C GLY A 105 -17.41 8.69 -28.09
N GLY A 106 -18.61 9.29 -28.30
CA GLY A 106 -18.78 10.75 -28.40
C GLY A 106 -18.50 11.45 -27.06
N TRP A 107 -18.91 10.84 -25.95
CA TRP A 107 -18.67 11.37 -24.61
C TRP A 107 -17.17 11.34 -24.26
N VAL A 108 -16.47 10.27 -24.59
CA VAL A 108 -15.03 10.14 -24.41
C VAL A 108 -14.27 11.28 -25.11
N LYS A 109 -14.63 11.60 -26.37
CA LYS A 109 -14.02 12.73 -27.11
C LYS A 109 -14.24 14.07 -26.41
N ASN A 110 -15.45 14.33 -25.90
CA ASN A 110 -15.75 15.56 -25.16
C ASN A 110 -15.00 15.64 -23.83
N LEU A 111 -14.94 14.53 -23.09
CA LEU A 111 -14.20 14.42 -21.82
C LEU A 111 -12.70 14.66 -22.01
N LEU A 112 -12.08 14.12 -23.06
CA LEU A 112 -10.70 14.41 -23.44
C LEU A 112 -10.49 15.91 -23.73
N GLY A 113 -11.52 16.55 -24.34
CA GLY A 113 -11.51 18.00 -24.54
C GLY A 113 -11.50 18.80 -23.23
N PHE A 114 -12.12 18.28 -22.16
CA PHE A 114 -12.14 18.97 -20.85
C PHE A 114 -10.79 18.99 -20.16
N LEU A 115 -10.00 17.93 -20.30
CA LEU A 115 -8.64 17.87 -19.73
C LEU A 115 -7.72 18.97 -20.28
N LYS A 116 -8.04 19.54 -21.45
CA LYS A 116 -7.29 20.63 -22.10
C LYS A 116 -7.81 22.02 -21.72
N LYS A 117 -8.98 22.11 -21.06
CA LYS A 117 -9.57 23.38 -20.65
C LYS A 117 -9.03 23.82 -19.29
N PRO A 118 -9.03 25.14 -19.01
CA PRO A 118 -8.62 25.67 -17.72
C PRO A 118 -9.72 25.54 -16.65
N ASP A 119 -10.32 24.35 -16.56
CA ASP A 119 -11.36 24.05 -15.60
C ASP A 119 -10.76 23.83 -14.19
N PRO A 120 -11.55 23.94 -13.12
CA PRO A 120 -11.10 23.64 -11.76
C PRO A 120 -10.49 22.25 -11.63
N ALA A 121 -9.56 22.05 -10.68
CA ALA A 121 -8.92 20.77 -10.43
C ALA A 121 -9.96 19.64 -10.18
N SER A 122 -11.05 19.94 -9.47
CA SER A 122 -12.13 18.98 -9.22
C SER A 122 -12.75 18.43 -10.51
N THR A 123 -12.99 19.27 -11.51
CA THR A 123 -13.53 18.84 -12.81
C THR A 123 -12.52 17.97 -13.56
N ARG A 124 -11.23 18.37 -13.56
CA ARG A 124 -10.17 17.58 -14.21
C ARG A 124 -9.97 16.22 -13.55
N ILE A 125 -9.93 16.18 -12.21
CA ILE A 125 -9.85 14.95 -11.42
C ILE A 125 -11.01 13.99 -11.77
N LEU A 126 -12.25 14.48 -11.70
CA LEU A 126 -13.42 13.68 -12.03
C LEU A 126 -13.41 13.21 -13.50
N THR A 127 -12.88 14.03 -14.40
CA THR A 127 -12.73 13.65 -15.82
C THR A 127 -11.72 12.54 -15.99
N VAL A 128 -10.57 12.58 -15.31
CA VAL A 128 -9.58 11.48 -15.31
C VAL A 128 -10.21 10.21 -14.77
N ILE A 129 -10.88 10.28 -13.60
CA ILE A 129 -11.57 9.13 -12.99
C ILE A 129 -12.63 8.54 -13.95
N THR A 130 -13.44 9.40 -14.60
CA THR A 130 -14.49 8.96 -15.50
C THR A 130 -13.93 8.26 -16.73
N LEU A 131 -12.91 8.83 -17.36
CA LEU A 131 -12.24 8.23 -18.53
C LEU A 131 -11.57 6.90 -18.15
N THR A 132 -10.86 6.86 -17.04
CA THR A 132 -10.24 5.63 -16.52
C THR A 132 -11.30 4.54 -16.30
N ARG A 133 -12.43 4.90 -15.69
CA ARG A 133 -13.52 3.94 -15.46
C ARG A 133 -14.13 3.45 -16.76
N ILE A 134 -14.35 4.30 -17.77
CA ILE A 134 -14.82 3.90 -19.08
C ILE A 134 -13.82 2.92 -19.73
N PHE A 135 -12.52 3.22 -19.72
CA PHE A 135 -11.51 2.34 -20.30
C PHE A 135 -11.39 0.99 -19.55
N MET A 136 -11.64 0.97 -18.26
CA MET A 136 -11.74 -0.28 -17.50
C MET A 136 -12.95 -1.12 -17.89
N LEU A 137 -14.11 -0.50 -18.02
CA LEU A 137 -15.35 -1.21 -18.40
C LEU A 137 -15.33 -1.72 -19.85
N THR A 138 -14.66 -1.01 -20.76
CA THR A 138 -14.50 -1.48 -22.15
C THR A 138 -13.60 -2.71 -22.25
N TRP A 139 -12.71 -2.95 -21.28
CA TRP A 139 -11.76 -4.06 -21.28
C TRP A 139 -12.45 -5.44 -21.41
N GLU A 140 -13.62 -5.60 -20.82
CA GLU A 140 -14.41 -6.83 -20.91
C GLU A 140 -14.98 -7.10 -22.32
N HIS A 141 -14.91 -6.08 -23.22
CA HIS A 141 -15.54 -6.11 -24.54
C HIS A 141 -14.56 -5.70 -25.64
N GLN A 142 -13.95 -6.66 -26.32
CA GLN A 142 -12.88 -6.43 -27.31
C GLN A 142 -13.27 -5.45 -28.43
N ASN A 143 -14.54 -5.47 -28.87
CA ASN A 143 -15.03 -4.54 -29.91
C ASN A 143 -15.00 -3.09 -29.38
N LEU A 144 -15.41 -2.86 -28.12
CA LEU A 144 -15.41 -1.54 -27.51
C LEU A 144 -13.97 -1.05 -27.23
N VAL A 145 -13.06 -1.95 -26.91
CA VAL A 145 -11.63 -1.61 -26.81
C VAL A 145 -11.12 -1.02 -28.11
N ARG A 146 -11.44 -1.65 -29.26
CA ARG A 146 -11.00 -1.19 -30.58
C ARG A 146 -11.67 0.11 -30.99
N GLU A 147 -12.98 0.27 -30.72
CA GLU A 147 -13.76 1.42 -31.16
C GLU A 147 -13.58 2.66 -30.26
N ILE A 148 -13.44 2.48 -28.96
CA ILE A 148 -13.45 3.56 -27.99
C ILE A 148 -12.07 3.77 -27.37
N THR A 149 -11.49 2.71 -26.75
CA THR A 149 -10.30 2.85 -25.90
C THR A 149 -9.04 3.05 -26.73
N THR A 150 -8.78 2.18 -27.70
CA THR A 150 -7.56 2.24 -28.51
C THR A 150 -7.35 3.60 -29.20
N PRO A 151 -8.36 4.24 -29.82
CA PRO A 151 -8.16 5.55 -30.43
C PRO A 151 -8.10 6.71 -29.42
N ALA A 152 -8.68 6.56 -28.23
CA ALA A 152 -8.76 7.64 -27.23
C ALA A 152 -7.59 7.65 -26.24
N LEU A 153 -7.06 6.49 -25.91
CA LEU A 153 -6.06 6.29 -24.84
C LEU A 153 -4.74 7.05 -25.10
N PRO A 154 -4.15 7.11 -26.31
CA PRO A 154 -2.93 7.88 -26.54
C PRO A 154 -3.12 9.37 -26.24
N ALA A 155 -4.25 9.94 -26.66
CA ALA A 155 -4.58 11.33 -26.37
C ALA A 155 -4.83 11.58 -24.87
N PHE A 156 -5.39 10.61 -24.16
CA PHE A 156 -5.55 10.64 -22.71
C PHE A 156 -4.19 10.67 -22.02
N ILE A 157 -3.29 9.73 -22.34
CA ILE A 157 -1.94 9.64 -21.73
C ILE A 157 -1.17 10.92 -21.96
N SER A 158 -1.06 11.42 -23.20
CA SER A 158 -0.30 12.61 -23.51
C SER A 158 -0.84 13.86 -22.82
N THR A 159 -2.19 13.99 -22.71
CA THR A 159 -2.81 15.12 -22.01
C THR A 159 -2.59 15.03 -20.49
N CYS A 160 -2.70 13.84 -19.90
CA CYS A 160 -2.43 13.63 -18.50
C CYS A 160 -0.97 13.92 -18.14
N LEU A 161 0.00 13.52 -18.97
CA LEU A 161 1.41 13.83 -18.79
C LEU A 161 1.65 15.34 -18.85
N SER A 162 1.11 16.01 -19.87
CA SER A 162 1.22 17.48 -19.97
C SER A 162 0.60 18.19 -18.76
N ASN A 163 -0.54 17.71 -18.25
CA ASN A 163 -1.16 18.28 -17.06
C ASN A 163 -0.32 17.99 -15.79
N ALA A 164 0.23 16.77 -15.66
CA ALA A 164 1.09 16.41 -14.54
C ALA A 164 2.38 17.27 -14.45
N GLU A 165 2.92 17.66 -15.59
CA GLU A 165 4.09 18.55 -15.68
C GLU A 165 3.77 20.03 -15.42
N ASN A 166 2.52 20.40 -15.55
CA ASN A 166 2.10 21.79 -15.36
C ASN A 166 2.25 22.21 -13.89
N LYS A 167 2.84 23.36 -13.64
CA LYS A 167 2.97 23.95 -12.28
C LYS A 167 1.64 24.18 -11.57
N ARG A 168 0.52 24.28 -12.32
CA ARG A 168 -0.84 24.48 -11.78
C ARG A 168 -1.55 23.16 -11.44
N CYS A 169 -0.95 22.00 -11.70
CA CYS A 169 -1.51 20.73 -11.34
C CYS A 169 -1.58 20.59 -9.81
N SER A 170 -2.75 20.33 -9.27
CA SER A 170 -2.90 20.13 -7.82
C SER A 170 -2.31 18.78 -7.40
N ALA A 171 -2.00 18.64 -6.11
CA ALA A 171 -1.53 17.37 -5.55
C ALA A 171 -2.52 16.23 -5.81
N SER A 172 -3.81 16.47 -5.55
CA SER A 172 -4.86 15.46 -5.79
C SER A 172 -5.01 15.09 -7.26
N GLU A 173 -4.81 16.05 -8.19
CA GLU A 173 -4.86 15.77 -9.63
C GLU A 173 -3.69 14.90 -10.07
N LEU A 174 -2.48 15.20 -9.60
CA LEU A 174 -1.30 14.36 -9.86
C LEU A 174 -1.50 12.95 -9.33
N GLN A 175 -1.96 12.82 -8.09
CA GLN A 175 -2.26 11.51 -7.48
C GLN A 175 -3.24 10.70 -8.34
N THR A 176 -4.33 11.34 -8.78
CA THR A 176 -5.34 10.69 -9.62
C THR A 176 -4.77 10.24 -10.98
N ILE A 177 -3.85 11.02 -11.57
CA ILE A 177 -3.18 10.64 -12.83
C ILE A 177 -2.29 9.41 -12.62
N LEU A 178 -1.49 9.39 -11.54
CA LEU A 178 -0.62 8.25 -11.22
C LEU A 178 -1.45 6.97 -11.00
N GLU A 179 -2.52 7.03 -10.20
CA GLU A 179 -3.43 5.92 -9.96
C GLU A 179 -4.14 5.43 -11.23
N ALA A 180 -4.54 6.36 -12.11
CA ALA A 180 -5.13 6.02 -13.39
C ALA A 180 -4.15 5.22 -14.27
N PHE A 181 -2.87 5.61 -14.30
CA PHE A 181 -1.85 4.89 -15.06
C PHE A 181 -1.54 3.52 -14.47
N ILE A 182 -1.41 3.40 -13.13
CA ILE A 182 -1.24 2.11 -12.45
C ILE A 182 -2.37 1.14 -12.83
N THR A 183 -3.60 1.65 -12.91
CA THR A 183 -4.79 0.84 -13.23
C THR A 183 -4.83 0.42 -14.71
N LEU A 184 -4.39 1.29 -15.63
CA LEU A 184 -4.55 1.09 -17.07
C LEU A 184 -3.37 0.37 -17.73
N ILE A 185 -2.14 0.51 -17.22
CA ILE A 185 -0.94 -0.12 -17.81
C ILE A 185 -1.08 -1.64 -17.95
N PRO A 186 -1.51 -2.41 -16.92
CA PRO A 186 -1.63 -3.87 -17.07
C PRO A 186 -2.65 -4.29 -18.13
N ARG A 187 -3.63 -3.43 -18.44
CA ARG A 187 -4.69 -3.69 -19.40
C ARG A 187 -4.35 -3.29 -20.83
N HIS A 188 -3.58 -2.20 -21.00
CA HIS A 188 -3.26 -1.60 -22.30
C HIS A 188 -1.76 -1.36 -22.50
N PRO A 189 -0.88 -2.33 -22.20
CA PRO A 189 0.57 -2.14 -22.16
C PRO A 189 1.15 -1.68 -23.50
N THR A 190 0.59 -2.11 -24.60
CA THR A 190 1.07 -1.76 -25.95
C THR A 190 0.91 -0.27 -26.28
N VAL A 191 -0.15 0.37 -25.77
CA VAL A 191 -0.37 1.81 -25.96
C VAL A 191 0.55 2.61 -25.05
N PHE A 192 0.73 2.18 -23.81
CA PHE A 192 1.61 2.86 -22.84
C PHE A 192 3.09 2.75 -23.23
N ARG A 193 3.51 1.71 -23.93
CA ARG A 193 4.90 1.53 -24.41
C ARG A 193 5.43 2.73 -25.17
N THR A 194 4.63 3.38 -26.00
CA THR A 194 5.03 4.55 -26.78
C THR A 194 5.28 5.79 -25.91
N HIS A 195 4.77 5.80 -24.69
CA HIS A 195 4.90 6.89 -23.73
C HIS A 195 5.81 6.54 -22.54
N GLU A 196 6.39 5.32 -22.50
CA GLU A 196 7.18 4.80 -21.38
C GLU A 196 8.29 5.77 -20.96
N GLY A 197 9.06 6.32 -21.92
CA GLY A 197 10.15 7.25 -21.62
C GLY A 197 9.68 8.53 -20.92
N HIS A 198 8.56 9.13 -21.36
CA HIS A 198 8.00 10.32 -20.72
C HIS A 198 7.44 10.02 -19.33
N ILE A 199 6.76 8.86 -19.17
CA ILE A 199 6.27 8.41 -17.87
C ILE A 199 7.45 8.21 -16.91
N ARG A 200 8.49 7.49 -17.32
CA ARG A 200 9.69 7.25 -16.51
C ARG A 200 10.37 8.55 -16.10
N ALA A 201 10.52 9.52 -17.01
CA ALA A 201 11.10 10.83 -16.69
C ALA A 201 10.27 11.59 -15.63
N LEU A 202 8.93 11.54 -15.71
CA LEU A 202 8.05 12.10 -14.70
C LEU A 202 8.23 11.39 -13.34
N LEU A 203 8.26 10.06 -13.33
CA LEU A 203 8.41 9.26 -12.12
C LEU A 203 9.77 9.49 -11.45
N ASN A 204 10.85 9.46 -12.22
CA ASN A 204 12.18 9.73 -11.70
C ASN A 204 12.26 11.10 -11.04
N ARG A 205 11.63 12.12 -11.61
CA ARG A 205 11.56 13.46 -11.02
C ARG A 205 10.76 13.49 -9.71
N ILE A 206 9.66 12.73 -9.60
CA ILE A 206 8.87 12.63 -8.36
C ILE A 206 9.68 11.92 -7.29
N ILE A 207 10.26 10.77 -7.61
CA ILE A 207 11.02 9.92 -6.67
C ILE A 207 12.31 10.61 -6.24
N SER A 208 12.96 11.36 -7.14
CA SER A 208 14.20 12.10 -6.84
C SER A 208 13.99 13.36 -6.03
N SER A 209 12.73 13.80 -5.82
CA SER A 209 12.47 15.02 -5.05
C SER A 209 12.73 14.77 -3.57
N THR A 210 13.78 15.36 -3.04
CA THR A 210 14.11 15.36 -1.62
C THR A 210 13.77 16.69 -0.98
N ALA A 211 13.55 16.73 0.33
CA ALA A 211 13.27 17.96 1.07
C ALA A 211 14.40 19.01 0.91
N SER A 212 15.63 18.55 0.72
CA SER A 212 16.80 19.41 0.48
C SER A 212 16.85 20.03 -0.91
N HIS A 213 16.16 19.46 -1.89
CA HIS A 213 16.04 20.04 -3.19
C HIS A 213 15.05 21.22 -3.14
N VAL A 214 15.53 22.42 -3.46
CA VAL A 214 14.69 23.61 -3.68
C VAL A 214 13.90 23.40 -4.99
N SER A 215 13.10 22.34 -5.01
CA SER A 215 12.16 22.11 -6.09
C SER A 215 10.98 23.05 -5.90
N SER A 216 10.55 23.69 -6.97
CA SER A 216 9.37 24.55 -6.96
C SER A 216 8.06 23.81 -6.69
N ARG A 217 8.11 22.49 -6.50
CA ARG A 217 6.95 21.63 -6.28
C ARG A 217 7.25 20.60 -5.20
N HIS A 218 6.45 20.59 -4.15
CA HIS A 218 6.50 19.58 -3.10
C HIS A 218 5.64 18.39 -3.51
N TYR A 219 6.22 17.20 -3.44
CA TYR A 219 5.51 15.93 -3.59
C TYR A 219 5.27 15.32 -2.20
N THR A 220 4.11 14.74 -2.01
CA THR A 220 3.75 14.03 -0.77
C THR A 220 4.29 12.60 -0.80
N CYS A 221 4.37 11.94 0.37
CA CYS A 221 4.72 10.53 0.45
C CYS A 221 3.81 9.65 -0.43
N LEU A 222 2.51 9.97 -0.52
CA LEU A 222 1.58 9.25 -1.41
C LEU A 222 1.95 9.35 -2.89
N HIS A 223 2.45 10.52 -3.34
CA HIS A 223 2.92 10.68 -4.72
C HIS A 223 4.16 9.81 -4.98
N ILE A 224 5.10 9.77 -4.02
CA ILE A 224 6.33 8.97 -4.13
C ILE A 224 5.98 7.49 -4.17
N GLU A 225 5.13 7.02 -3.26
CA GLU A 225 4.65 5.63 -3.23
C GLU A 225 3.94 5.24 -4.55
N SER A 226 3.02 6.08 -5.03
CA SER A 226 2.34 5.84 -6.30
C SER A 226 3.30 5.86 -7.49
N ALA A 227 4.31 6.73 -7.46
CA ALA A 227 5.34 6.78 -8.49
C ALA A 227 6.24 5.52 -8.47
N GLN A 228 6.58 4.99 -7.30
CA GLN A 228 7.32 3.74 -7.13
C GLN A 228 6.51 2.55 -7.69
N ASN A 229 5.24 2.42 -7.30
CA ASN A 229 4.34 1.39 -7.81
C ASN A 229 4.16 1.48 -9.33
N LEU A 230 4.04 2.70 -9.87
CA LEU A 230 3.91 2.93 -11.31
C LEU A 230 5.21 2.61 -12.06
N LEU A 231 6.37 2.95 -11.48
CA LEU A 231 7.68 2.64 -12.06
C LEU A 231 7.86 1.12 -12.23
N VAL A 232 7.52 0.36 -11.20
CA VAL A 232 7.54 -1.10 -11.25
C VAL A 232 6.54 -1.61 -12.28
N SER A 233 5.33 -1.04 -12.36
CA SER A 233 4.29 -1.46 -13.32
C SER A 233 4.69 -1.27 -14.78
N LEU A 234 5.71 -0.45 -15.09
CA LEU A 234 6.20 -0.25 -16.45
C LEU A 234 6.77 -1.53 -17.09
N HIS A 235 7.13 -2.57 -16.32
CA HIS A 235 7.57 -3.85 -16.87
C HIS A 235 6.49 -4.50 -17.78
N HIS A 236 5.19 -4.22 -17.55
CA HIS A 236 4.11 -4.65 -18.43
C HIS A 236 4.26 -4.12 -19.86
N CYS A 237 4.93 -2.97 -20.04
CA CYS A 237 5.15 -2.34 -21.34
C CYS A 237 6.24 -3.03 -22.17
N ALA A 238 7.01 -3.98 -21.61
CA ALA A 238 8.06 -4.66 -22.32
C ALA A 238 7.53 -5.43 -23.54
N PRO A 239 8.32 -5.52 -24.65
CA PRO A 239 7.91 -6.22 -25.86
C PRO A 239 7.89 -7.74 -25.67
N LYS A 240 6.96 -8.41 -26.34
CA LYS A 240 6.84 -9.88 -26.34
C LYS A 240 6.73 -10.45 -24.91
N GLN A 241 7.61 -11.39 -24.58
CA GLN A 241 7.66 -12.06 -23.27
C GLN A 241 8.72 -11.45 -22.32
N GLY A 242 9.32 -10.32 -22.67
CA GLY A 242 10.40 -9.68 -21.91
C GLY A 242 9.96 -8.95 -20.62
N ALA A 243 8.71 -9.11 -20.18
CA ALA A 243 8.20 -8.43 -18.97
C ALA A 243 8.92 -8.91 -17.70
N ALA A 244 9.19 -10.22 -17.57
CA ALA A 244 9.92 -10.78 -16.45
C ALA A 244 11.39 -10.32 -16.42
N ASP A 245 12.05 -10.28 -17.59
CA ASP A 245 13.43 -9.81 -17.72
C ASP A 245 13.53 -8.32 -17.35
N LYS A 246 12.58 -7.51 -17.81
CA LYS A 246 12.53 -6.08 -17.49
C LYS A 246 12.27 -5.83 -16.01
N TRP A 247 11.42 -6.64 -15.39
CA TRP A 247 11.18 -6.61 -13.94
C TRP A 247 12.45 -6.96 -13.17
N ASP A 248 13.16 -8.06 -13.53
CA ASP A 248 14.41 -8.50 -12.89
C ASP A 248 15.53 -7.46 -13.09
N GLU A 249 15.66 -6.87 -14.29
CA GLU A 249 16.60 -5.79 -14.57
C GLU A 249 16.35 -4.57 -13.67
N THR A 250 15.10 -4.10 -13.60
CA THR A 250 14.74 -2.95 -12.76
C THR A 250 14.96 -3.25 -11.29
N PHE A 251 14.64 -4.46 -10.83
CA PHE A 251 14.90 -4.93 -9.48
C PHE A 251 16.40 -4.91 -9.15
N LYS A 252 17.24 -5.50 -9.99
CA LYS A 252 18.70 -5.55 -9.79
C LYS A 252 19.32 -4.15 -9.75
N THR A 253 18.93 -3.29 -10.67
CA THR A 253 19.44 -1.91 -10.73
C THR A 253 19.04 -1.12 -9.49
N THR A 254 17.81 -1.31 -8.98
CA THR A 254 17.33 -0.66 -7.75
C THR A 254 18.11 -1.13 -6.53
N VAL A 255 18.32 -2.44 -6.36
CA VAL A 255 19.10 -2.99 -5.25
C VAL A 255 20.55 -2.50 -5.30
N ALA A 256 21.17 -2.51 -6.50
CA ALA A 256 22.52 -2.00 -6.68
C ALA A 256 22.64 -0.49 -6.36
N ALA A 257 21.64 0.32 -6.75
CA ALA A 257 21.57 1.74 -6.42
C ALA A 257 21.39 1.96 -4.89
N ALA A 258 20.61 1.10 -4.23
CA ALA A 258 20.45 1.16 -2.78
C ALA A 258 21.77 0.87 -2.05
N HIS A 259 22.51 -0.17 -2.46
CA HIS A 259 23.83 -0.46 -1.91
C HIS A 259 24.85 0.68 -2.17
N ALA A 260 24.85 1.26 -3.37
CA ALA A 260 25.72 2.39 -3.70
C ALA A 260 25.37 3.65 -2.88
N THR A 261 24.11 3.82 -2.54
CA THR A 261 23.65 4.91 -1.65
C THR A 261 24.08 4.64 -0.21
N CYS A 262 23.96 3.38 0.27
CA CYS A 262 24.48 2.96 1.58
C CYS A 262 25.97 3.24 1.73
N ASP A 263 26.79 2.93 0.71
CA ASP A 263 28.24 3.20 0.72
C ASP A 263 28.56 4.65 1.06
N ARG A 264 27.71 5.58 0.66
CA ARG A 264 27.87 7.03 0.92
C ARG A 264 27.27 7.47 2.24
N VAL A 265 26.02 7.05 2.49
CA VAL A 265 25.28 7.44 3.71
C VAL A 265 25.96 6.89 4.96
N PHE A 266 26.50 5.67 4.92
CA PHE A 266 27.15 5.04 6.06
C PHE A 266 28.65 5.31 6.16
N ARG A 267 29.24 6.16 5.33
CA ARG A 267 30.70 6.44 5.33
C ARG A 267 31.25 6.95 6.68
N ALA A 268 30.38 7.53 7.52
CA ALA A 268 30.78 8.01 8.85
C ALA A 268 31.03 6.90 9.89
N VAL A 269 30.71 5.65 9.53
CA VAL A 269 30.87 4.46 10.36
C VAL A 269 31.59 3.35 9.57
N ILE A 270 32.16 2.41 10.28
CA ILE A 270 32.74 1.19 9.70
C ILE A 270 31.69 0.10 9.84
N GLU A 271 31.07 -0.28 8.72
CA GLU A 271 30.07 -1.34 8.67
C GLU A 271 30.74 -2.71 8.97
N ASP A 272 30.11 -3.52 9.79
CA ASP A 272 30.49 -4.94 10.03
C ASP A 272 29.70 -5.89 9.12
N TRP A 273 28.97 -5.34 8.17
CA TRP A 273 28.19 -6.10 7.20
C TRP A 273 29.11 -6.74 6.13
N ARG A 274 28.81 -7.99 5.80
CA ARG A 274 29.42 -8.72 4.67
C ARG A 274 28.32 -9.26 3.78
N SER A 275 28.42 -8.97 2.49
CA SER A 275 27.46 -9.48 1.52
C SER A 275 27.49 -11.00 1.44
N THR A 276 26.32 -11.60 1.39
CA THR A 276 26.11 -13.03 1.12
C THR A 276 25.87 -13.30 -0.36
N THR A 277 25.73 -12.24 -1.17
CA THR A 277 25.36 -12.31 -2.59
C THR A 277 26.44 -11.75 -3.53
N ASP A 278 27.69 -11.66 -3.07
CA ASP A 278 28.85 -11.11 -3.79
C ASP A 278 28.72 -9.63 -4.21
N VAL A 279 27.81 -8.88 -3.60
CA VAL A 279 27.76 -7.43 -3.77
C VAL A 279 28.97 -6.82 -3.09
N GLN A 280 29.97 -6.48 -3.89
CA GLN A 280 31.14 -5.76 -3.38
C GLN A 280 30.81 -4.27 -3.27
N PRO A 281 31.21 -3.57 -2.20
CA PRO A 281 31.13 -2.10 -2.16
C PRO A 281 31.85 -1.55 -3.38
N SER A 282 31.15 -0.86 -4.25
CA SER A 282 31.64 -0.48 -5.59
C SER A 282 32.68 0.63 -5.55
N ILE A 283 33.04 1.13 -4.37
CA ILE A 283 33.85 2.35 -4.26
C ILE A 283 35.07 2.08 -3.39
N THR A 284 36.23 2.34 -3.98
CA THR A 284 37.50 2.44 -3.26
C THR A 284 37.28 3.45 -2.11
N ALA A 285 37.42 2.97 -0.89
CA ALA A 285 37.17 3.72 0.35
C ALA A 285 37.80 5.13 0.37
N GLN A 286 38.91 5.34 -0.34
CA GLN A 286 39.63 6.62 -0.44
C GLN A 286 38.87 7.73 -1.19
N ARG A 287 38.07 7.38 -2.22
CA ARG A 287 37.30 8.39 -2.98
C ARG A 287 36.03 8.87 -2.27
N LEU A 288 35.45 8.02 -1.42
CA LEU A 288 34.26 8.35 -0.64
C LEU A 288 34.55 9.31 0.52
N MET A 289 35.79 9.36 0.97
CA MET A 289 36.20 10.10 2.17
C MET A 289 36.53 11.57 1.89
N ALA A 290 36.72 11.94 0.61
CA ALA A 290 37.09 13.31 0.23
C ALA A 290 35.87 14.10 -0.20
N GLY A 291 35.62 15.24 0.43
CA GLY A 291 34.58 16.21 0.06
C GLY A 291 33.25 16.04 0.77
N ASP A 292 32.29 16.86 0.36
CA ASP A 292 30.94 16.87 0.90
C ASP A 292 30.19 15.56 0.59
N LEU A 293 29.20 15.24 1.42
CA LEU A 293 28.33 14.09 1.17
C LEU A 293 27.36 14.43 0.04
N GLU A 294 27.70 13.99 -1.17
CA GLU A 294 26.92 14.26 -2.37
C GLU A 294 27.03 13.15 -3.40
N TYR A 295 26.06 13.13 -4.29
CA TYR A 295 26.03 12.32 -5.49
C TYR A 295 25.64 13.25 -6.64
N ASP A 296 26.62 13.64 -7.47
CA ASP A 296 26.42 14.68 -8.48
C ASP A 296 25.71 14.19 -9.73
N ASP A 297 25.87 12.90 -10.08
CA ASP A 297 25.33 12.32 -11.30
C ASP A 297 23.98 11.60 -11.07
N GLU A 298 23.37 11.16 -12.16
CA GLU A 298 22.28 10.19 -12.10
C GLU A 298 22.79 8.87 -11.52
N ASP A 299 22.03 8.27 -10.62
CA ASP A 299 22.35 6.95 -10.09
C ASP A 299 22.06 5.84 -11.12
N ILE A 300 22.47 4.59 -10.78
CA ILE A 300 22.26 3.42 -11.64
C ILE A 300 20.77 3.20 -11.96
N ALA A 301 19.87 3.63 -11.09
CA ALA A 301 18.40 3.55 -11.30
C ALA A 301 17.86 4.72 -12.17
N GLY A 302 18.69 5.68 -12.56
CA GLY A 302 18.33 6.84 -13.34
C GLY A 302 17.66 7.95 -12.53
N LEU A 303 17.91 7.99 -11.22
CA LEU A 303 17.43 9.06 -10.34
C LEU A 303 18.48 10.16 -10.25
N SER A 304 18.06 11.43 -10.25
CA SER A 304 18.96 12.59 -10.20
C SER A 304 19.80 12.63 -8.93
N GLY A 305 20.96 13.30 -8.97
CA GLY A 305 21.88 13.47 -7.85
C GLY A 305 21.24 14.10 -6.59
N TRP A 306 21.94 14.01 -5.46
CA TRP A 306 21.50 14.53 -4.16
C TRP A 306 22.67 15.06 -3.34
N LYS A 307 22.39 15.96 -2.36
CA LYS A 307 23.41 16.56 -1.49
C LYS A 307 22.98 16.56 -0.03
N GLY A 308 23.90 16.15 0.85
CA GLY A 308 23.74 16.13 2.29
C GLY A 308 23.09 14.87 2.84
N MET A 309 23.25 14.64 4.15
CA MET A 309 22.83 13.43 4.85
C MET A 309 21.34 13.15 4.72
N HIS A 310 20.49 14.15 4.95
CA HIS A 310 19.04 13.99 4.87
C HIS A 310 18.57 13.58 3.47
N ALA A 311 19.10 14.23 2.42
CA ALA A 311 18.75 13.89 1.04
C ALA A 311 19.24 12.49 0.64
N GLY A 312 20.41 12.08 1.14
CA GLY A 312 20.92 10.71 0.94
C GLY A 312 20.03 9.66 1.60
N VAL A 313 19.57 9.91 2.83
CA VAL A 313 18.63 9.02 3.54
C VAL A 313 17.26 8.98 2.85
N GLU A 314 16.69 10.12 2.48
CA GLU A 314 15.44 10.16 1.72
C GLU A 314 15.55 9.39 0.39
N ARG A 315 16.70 9.47 -0.29
CA ARG A 315 16.98 8.67 -1.48
C ARG A 315 17.05 7.19 -1.16
N LEU A 316 17.72 6.79 -0.09
CA LEU A 316 17.81 5.39 0.33
C LEU A 316 16.43 4.82 0.67
N VAL A 317 15.64 5.56 1.44
CA VAL A 317 14.25 5.19 1.77
C VAL A 317 13.40 5.06 0.48
N ALA A 318 13.58 5.98 -0.49
CA ALA A 318 12.86 5.90 -1.76
C ALA A 318 13.26 4.66 -2.58
N LEU A 319 14.54 4.27 -2.61
CA LEU A 319 15.01 3.06 -3.28
C LEU A 319 14.49 1.79 -2.60
N VAL A 320 14.50 1.74 -1.26
CA VAL A 320 13.87 0.65 -0.49
C VAL A 320 12.38 0.55 -0.79
N GLY A 321 11.68 1.68 -0.90
CA GLY A 321 10.26 1.72 -1.32
C GLY A 321 10.04 1.17 -2.73
N ILE A 322 10.96 1.35 -3.68
CA ILE A 322 10.88 0.71 -5.01
C ILE A 322 11.06 -0.82 -4.87
N VAL A 323 11.99 -1.29 -4.03
CA VAL A 323 12.15 -2.74 -3.75
C VAL A 323 10.86 -3.30 -3.14
N GLN A 324 10.25 -2.59 -2.20
CA GLN A 324 8.95 -2.95 -1.61
C GLN A 324 7.85 -3.02 -2.68
N ALA A 325 7.81 -2.04 -3.60
CA ALA A 325 6.86 -2.03 -4.71
C ALA A 325 7.02 -3.24 -5.65
N HIS A 326 8.25 -3.75 -5.86
CA HIS A 326 8.49 -4.98 -6.61
C HIS A 326 7.85 -6.21 -5.94
N ILE A 327 7.83 -6.25 -4.61
CA ILE A 327 7.25 -7.36 -3.85
C ILE A 327 5.71 -7.28 -3.83
N THR A 328 5.17 -6.08 -3.66
CA THR A 328 3.73 -5.87 -3.46
C THR A 328 2.94 -5.76 -4.76
N SER A 329 3.56 -5.31 -5.86
CA SER A 329 2.87 -5.10 -7.14
C SER A 329 2.56 -6.42 -7.86
N ALA A 330 1.47 -6.41 -8.63
CA ALA A 330 1.14 -7.51 -9.54
C ALA A 330 2.11 -7.54 -10.73
N THR A 331 2.49 -8.74 -11.16
CA THR A 331 3.40 -8.97 -12.28
C THR A 331 2.67 -9.47 -13.52
N ALA A 332 3.21 -9.17 -14.71
CA ALA A 332 2.65 -9.60 -15.99
C ALA A 332 2.77 -11.12 -16.23
N SER A 333 3.79 -11.72 -15.64
CA SER A 333 4.11 -13.15 -15.73
C SER A 333 4.80 -13.59 -14.44
N THR A 334 5.07 -14.88 -14.30
CA THR A 334 5.86 -15.39 -13.19
C THR A 334 7.27 -14.79 -13.22
N VAL A 335 7.72 -14.29 -12.08
CA VAL A 335 9.05 -13.68 -11.88
C VAL A 335 9.83 -14.45 -10.83
N ASN A 336 11.13 -14.46 -10.96
CA ASN A 336 12.01 -15.05 -9.97
C ASN A 336 12.46 -13.98 -8.97
N VAL A 337 11.92 -14.00 -7.75
CA VAL A 337 12.32 -13.07 -6.71
C VAL A 337 13.66 -13.51 -6.11
N ARG A 338 14.68 -12.68 -6.28
CA ARG A 338 16.03 -12.92 -5.73
C ARG A 338 16.06 -12.59 -4.25
N PHE A 339 15.51 -13.49 -3.44
CA PHE A 339 15.31 -13.28 -2.02
C PHE A 339 16.61 -12.97 -1.26
N GLY A 340 17.73 -13.65 -1.62
CA GLY A 340 19.03 -13.40 -1.02
C GLY A 340 19.49 -11.94 -1.14
N HIS A 341 19.23 -11.27 -2.27
CA HIS A 341 19.60 -9.85 -2.44
C HIS A 341 18.75 -8.93 -1.55
N ILE A 342 17.50 -9.28 -1.31
CA ILE A 342 16.62 -8.50 -0.42
C ILE A 342 17.06 -8.67 1.03
N ALA A 343 17.29 -9.92 1.47
CA ALA A 343 17.76 -10.22 2.81
C ALA A 343 19.12 -9.57 3.10
N ASP A 344 20.02 -9.59 2.14
CA ASP A 344 21.33 -8.95 2.22
C ASP A 344 21.23 -7.43 2.38
N LEU A 345 20.33 -6.79 1.61
CA LEU A 345 20.05 -5.36 1.75
C LEU A 345 19.45 -5.03 3.13
N ILE A 346 18.46 -5.79 3.59
CA ILE A 346 17.84 -5.59 4.92
C ILE A 346 18.89 -5.72 6.01
N THR A 347 19.72 -6.78 5.95
CA THR A 347 20.79 -7.00 6.91
C THR A 347 21.76 -5.81 6.96
N ARG A 348 22.13 -5.26 5.79
CA ARG A 348 22.98 -4.08 5.73
C ARG A 348 22.33 -2.84 6.35
N LEU A 349 21.05 -2.57 6.01
CA LEU A 349 20.32 -1.42 6.54
C LEU A 349 20.18 -1.47 8.07
N MET A 350 19.99 -2.67 8.63
CA MET A 350 19.79 -2.88 10.07
C MET A 350 21.08 -3.11 10.84
N SER A 351 22.24 -3.31 10.17
CA SER A 351 23.55 -3.50 10.82
C SER A 351 24.11 -2.24 11.45
N VAL A 352 23.71 -1.05 10.95
CA VAL A 352 24.18 0.24 11.46
C VAL A 352 23.20 0.74 12.51
N SER A 353 23.62 0.79 13.76
CA SER A 353 22.78 1.24 14.88
C SER A 353 23.50 2.25 15.78
N LYS A 354 22.73 2.99 16.57
CA LYS A 354 23.26 3.91 17.58
C LYS A 354 23.98 3.13 18.69
N PRO A 355 25.09 3.65 19.25
CA PRO A 355 25.76 3.01 20.38
C PRO A 355 24.82 2.91 21.58
N VAL A 356 24.70 1.69 22.14
CA VAL A 356 23.89 1.43 23.34
C VAL A 356 24.81 1.35 24.55
N PRO A 357 24.58 2.12 25.64
CA PRO A 357 25.36 2.02 26.86
C PRO A 357 25.33 0.59 27.40
N GLY A 358 26.52 0.00 27.66
CA GLY A 358 26.65 -1.34 28.22
C GLY A 358 26.72 -2.49 27.23
N ARG A 359 26.59 -2.23 25.91
CA ARG A 359 26.90 -3.19 24.84
C ARG A 359 28.25 -2.86 24.21
N THR A 360 29.07 -3.89 24.01
CA THR A 360 30.39 -3.76 23.37
C THR A 360 30.29 -3.88 21.83
N GLU A 361 29.19 -4.44 21.35
CA GLU A 361 28.90 -4.60 19.93
C GLU A 361 28.17 -3.37 19.41
N PHE A 362 28.91 -2.41 18.92
CA PHE A 362 28.37 -1.26 18.21
C PHE A 362 29.29 -0.92 17.02
N VAL A 363 28.69 -0.27 16.07
CA VAL A 363 29.36 0.13 14.84
C VAL A 363 30.53 1.06 15.17
N LYS A 364 31.72 0.72 14.68
CA LYS A 364 32.93 1.50 14.92
C LYS A 364 32.86 2.82 14.16
N PRO A 365 33.14 3.96 14.81
CA PRO A 365 33.17 5.24 14.12
C PRO A 365 34.33 5.31 13.14
N ASN A 366 34.11 5.84 11.96
CA ASN A 366 35.15 6.18 11.02
C ASN A 366 35.82 7.48 11.48
N GLN A 367 37.09 7.40 11.82
CA GLN A 367 37.86 8.55 12.32
C GLN A 367 38.21 9.57 11.23
N GLN A 368 38.07 9.22 9.95
CA GLN A 368 38.37 10.10 8.82
C GLN A 368 37.22 11.07 8.51
N ILE A 369 36.02 10.81 9.06
CA ILE A 369 34.83 11.59 8.83
C ILE A 369 34.50 12.43 10.07
N SER A 370 33.92 13.60 9.85
CA SER A 370 33.58 14.54 10.91
C SER A 370 32.62 13.93 11.94
N ARG A 371 32.73 14.40 13.16
CA ARG A 371 31.79 14.03 14.24
C ARG A 371 30.37 14.48 13.92
N ASP A 372 30.23 15.67 13.33
CA ASP A 372 28.92 16.27 13.03
C ASP A 372 28.16 15.45 11.98
N GLU A 373 28.85 14.92 10.96
CA GLU A 373 28.25 14.03 9.97
C GLU A 373 27.77 12.72 10.61
N ARG A 374 28.55 12.15 11.51
CA ARG A 374 28.16 10.94 12.24
C ARG A 374 26.96 11.19 13.17
N GLU A 375 26.91 12.31 13.86
CA GLU A 375 25.75 12.68 14.68
C GLU A 375 24.52 12.93 13.81
N SER A 376 24.68 13.56 12.66
CA SER A 376 23.63 13.68 11.64
C SER A 376 23.13 12.32 11.19
N LEU A 377 24.01 11.36 10.88
CA LEU A 377 23.63 9.99 10.53
C LEU A 377 22.78 9.37 11.62
N PHE A 378 23.25 9.40 12.88
CA PHE A 378 22.52 8.82 14.00
C PHE A 378 21.14 9.46 14.24
N THR A 379 20.96 10.70 13.84
CA THR A 379 19.65 11.39 13.94
C THR A 379 18.66 10.87 12.90
N VAL A 380 19.11 10.49 11.72
CA VAL A 380 18.26 10.06 10.60
C VAL A 380 18.14 8.54 10.44
N LEU A 381 18.93 7.74 11.18
CA LEU A 381 18.87 6.27 11.18
C LEU A 381 17.45 5.71 11.38
N PRO A 382 16.61 6.24 12.30
CA PRO A 382 15.26 5.74 12.47
C PRO A 382 14.44 5.67 11.17
N ALA A 383 14.63 6.63 10.26
CA ALA A 383 13.92 6.61 8.98
C ALA A 383 14.36 5.43 8.09
N ILE A 384 15.65 5.06 8.11
CA ILE A 384 16.19 3.91 7.38
C ILE A 384 15.64 2.61 7.97
N HIS A 385 15.65 2.49 9.31
CA HIS A 385 15.17 1.31 10.00
C HIS A 385 13.67 1.09 9.81
N ILE A 386 12.86 2.16 9.83
CA ILE A 386 11.43 2.09 9.53
C ILE A 386 11.21 1.58 8.09
N ALA A 387 11.96 2.08 7.12
CA ALA A 387 11.86 1.60 5.73
C ALA A 387 12.25 0.11 5.60
N ALA A 388 13.27 -0.34 6.34
CA ALA A 388 13.65 -1.75 6.39
C ALA A 388 12.55 -2.61 7.05
N LEU A 389 11.93 -2.13 8.13
CA LEU A 389 10.80 -2.81 8.79
C LEU A 389 9.57 -2.89 7.89
N ASP A 390 9.26 -1.83 7.14
CA ASP A 390 8.17 -1.84 6.15
C ASP A 390 8.45 -2.84 5.01
N LEU A 391 9.70 -2.98 4.60
CA LEU A 391 10.11 -3.99 3.63
C LEU A 391 9.96 -5.42 4.19
N ILE A 392 10.33 -5.66 5.44
CA ILE A 392 10.10 -6.95 6.13
C ILE A 392 8.59 -7.24 6.21
N SER A 393 7.77 -6.24 6.57
CA SER A 393 6.32 -6.39 6.59
C SER A 393 5.77 -6.83 5.24
N ALA A 394 6.20 -6.20 4.14
CA ALA A 394 5.78 -6.55 2.79
C ALA A 394 6.18 -7.99 2.39
N ILE A 395 7.36 -8.43 2.82
CA ILE A 395 7.83 -9.81 2.62
C ILE A 395 6.93 -10.80 3.37
N LEU A 396 6.67 -10.56 4.64
CA LEU A 396 5.83 -11.42 5.47
C LEU A 396 4.39 -11.48 4.95
N GLU A 397 3.81 -10.36 4.50
CA GLU A 397 2.48 -10.31 3.90
C GLU A 397 2.40 -11.09 2.58
N ARG A 398 3.45 -11.02 1.76
CA ARG A 398 3.46 -11.63 0.43
C ARG A 398 3.76 -13.12 0.43
N PHE A 399 4.74 -13.55 1.24
CA PHE A 399 5.29 -14.91 1.22
C PHE A 399 4.81 -15.77 2.39
N GLY A 400 4.29 -15.16 3.46
CA GLY A 400 3.79 -15.90 4.62
C GLY A 400 4.82 -16.88 5.18
N SER A 401 4.41 -18.13 5.38
CA SER A 401 5.27 -19.19 5.95
C SER A 401 6.41 -19.64 5.03
N SER A 402 6.45 -19.21 3.76
CA SER A 402 7.55 -19.56 2.85
C SER A 402 8.89 -18.96 3.28
N VAL A 403 8.89 -18.00 4.18
CA VAL A 403 10.09 -17.32 4.70
C VAL A 403 10.46 -17.70 6.13
N ASP A 404 9.87 -18.76 6.65
CA ASP A 404 10.09 -19.23 8.05
C ASP A 404 11.58 -19.43 8.39
N SER A 405 12.37 -19.88 7.43
CA SER A 405 13.81 -20.14 7.65
C SER A 405 14.64 -18.89 7.94
N ILE A 406 14.18 -17.69 7.58
CA ILE A 406 14.90 -16.43 7.81
C ILE A 406 14.30 -15.60 8.94
N ILE A 407 13.16 -16.00 9.49
CA ILE A 407 12.51 -15.31 10.61
C ILE A 407 13.43 -15.13 11.82
N PRO A 408 14.24 -16.13 12.25
CA PRO A 408 15.18 -15.95 13.35
C PRO A 408 16.16 -14.80 13.12
N SER A 409 16.71 -14.66 11.91
CA SER A 409 17.59 -13.55 11.56
C SER A 409 16.88 -12.19 11.59
N PHE A 410 15.61 -12.13 11.15
CA PHE A 410 14.82 -10.91 11.26
C PHE A 410 14.53 -10.53 12.71
N ILE A 411 14.25 -11.49 13.58
CA ILE A 411 14.05 -11.25 15.03
C ILE A 411 15.30 -10.64 15.65
N GLU A 412 16.47 -11.22 15.40
CA GLU A 412 17.75 -10.73 15.90
C GLU A 412 18.01 -9.28 15.47
N GLN A 413 17.82 -8.99 14.17
CA GLN A 413 18.01 -7.64 13.60
C GLN A 413 17.01 -6.64 14.17
N ILE A 414 15.72 -6.99 14.24
CA ILE A 414 14.67 -6.16 14.83
C ILE A 414 14.97 -5.85 16.29
N ASN A 415 15.39 -6.84 17.06
CA ASN A 415 15.77 -6.63 18.46
C ASN A 415 16.98 -5.72 18.61
N SER A 416 18.00 -5.86 17.76
CA SER A 416 19.17 -4.98 17.77
C SER A 416 18.80 -3.53 17.54
N VAL A 417 17.99 -3.26 16.50
CA VAL A 417 17.48 -1.92 16.18
C VAL A 417 16.58 -1.40 17.31
N PHE A 418 15.66 -2.24 17.80
CA PHE A 418 14.76 -1.85 18.90
C PHE A 418 15.52 -1.42 20.15
N LEU A 419 16.54 -2.16 20.55
CA LEU A 419 17.35 -1.82 21.73
C LEU A 419 18.11 -0.50 21.57
N ALA A 420 18.59 -0.21 20.35
CA ALA A 420 19.29 1.02 20.02
C ALA A 420 18.37 2.24 19.98
N GLU A 421 17.13 2.07 19.52
CA GLU A 421 16.21 3.16 19.19
C GLU A 421 14.86 3.10 19.95
N LYS A 422 14.77 2.33 21.03
CA LYS A 422 13.55 2.15 21.85
C LYS A 422 12.94 3.45 22.38
N VAL A 423 13.69 4.53 22.43
CA VAL A 423 13.21 5.85 22.86
C VAL A 423 12.36 6.49 21.76
N ASP A 424 12.64 6.17 20.50
CA ASP A 424 11.89 6.70 19.37
C ASP A 424 10.52 6.02 19.25
N GLY A 425 9.45 6.83 19.31
CA GLY A 425 8.07 6.35 19.20
C GLY A 425 7.77 5.79 17.80
N GLN A 426 8.32 6.38 16.74
CA GLN A 426 8.06 5.94 15.37
C GLN A 426 8.66 4.56 15.08
N VAL A 427 9.86 4.29 15.66
CA VAL A 427 10.47 2.96 15.55
C VAL A 427 9.63 1.92 16.28
N ARG A 428 9.14 2.23 17.51
CA ARG A 428 8.25 1.30 18.24
C ARG A 428 6.95 1.04 17.47
N GLU A 429 6.34 2.09 16.90
CA GLU A 429 5.15 1.99 16.06
C GLU A 429 5.38 1.05 14.86
N ALA A 430 6.56 1.10 14.22
CA ALA A 430 6.90 0.23 13.10
C ALA A 430 7.24 -1.21 13.53
N VAL A 431 7.92 -1.39 14.66
CA VAL A 431 8.35 -2.72 15.14
C VAL A 431 7.16 -3.57 15.60
N TYR A 432 6.18 -3.01 16.31
CA TYR A 432 5.08 -3.79 16.88
C TYR A 432 4.24 -4.55 15.83
N PRO A 433 3.82 -3.96 14.70
CA PRO A 433 3.12 -4.70 13.66
C PRO A 433 3.96 -5.78 12.98
N VAL A 434 5.26 -5.54 12.78
CA VAL A 434 6.17 -6.56 12.21
C VAL A 434 6.25 -7.77 13.14
N LEU A 435 6.46 -7.53 14.44
CA LEU A 435 6.46 -8.61 15.44
C LEU A 435 5.10 -9.32 15.51
N GLN A 436 3.98 -8.60 15.41
CA GLN A 436 2.65 -9.21 15.34
C GLN A 436 2.56 -10.22 14.19
N MET A 437 3.06 -9.88 13.00
CA MET A 437 3.05 -10.78 11.86
C MET A 437 3.97 -11.99 12.08
N ILE A 438 5.21 -11.76 12.53
CA ILE A 438 6.16 -12.82 12.85
C ILE A 438 5.59 -13.79 13.88
N LEU A 439 5.05 -13.27 14.99
CA LEU A 439 4.48 -14.10 16.06
C LEU A 439 3.22 -14.84 15.62
N THR A 440 2.45 -14.28 14.72
CA THR A 440 1.27 -14.95 14.17
C THR A 440 1.67 -16.14 13.29
N LEU A 441 2.76 -16.02 12.55
CA LEU A 441 3.29 -17.09 11.69
C LEU A 441 4.06 -18.13 12.51
N ASN A 442 5.01 -17.71 13.34
CA ASN A 442 6.03 -18.56 13.93
C ASN A 442 6.11 -18.51 15.48
N GLY A 443 5.18 -17.81 16.15
CA GLY A 443 5.24 -17.64 17.61
C GLY A 443 5.41 -18.93 18.43
N PRO A 444 4.70 -20.04 18.11
CA PRO A 444 4.82 -21.28 18.87
C PRO A 444 6.18 -21.99 18.72
N SER A 445 6.92 -21.75 17.63
CA SER A 445 8.20 -22.40 17.32
C SER A 445 9.43 -21.64 17.83
N LEU A 446 9.24 -20.43 18.40
CA LEU A 446 10.32 -19.63 18.93
C LEU A 446 11.03 -20.34 20.11
N THR A 447 12.35 -20.26 20.09
CA THR A 447 13.22 -20.82 21.12
C THR A 447 13.22 -19.97 22.40
N GLN A 448 13.78 -20.50 23.48
CA GLN A 448 13.90 -19.78 24.74
C GLN A 448 14.82 -18.56 24.64
N ASP A 449 15.88 -18.65 23.83
CA ASP A 449 16.84 -17.56 23.65
C ASP A 449 16.21 -16.40 22.86
N GLU A 450 15.51 -16.68 21.78
CA GLU A 450 14.77 -15.67 21.01
C GLU A 450 13.69 -14.97 21.86
N LEU A 451 13.01 -15.71 22.72
CA LEU A 451 12.02 -15.12 23.65
C LEU A 451 12.69 -14.27 24.75
N ALA A 452 13.88 -14.64 25.20
CA ALA A 452 14.65 -13.82 26.14
C ALA A 452 15.07 -12.50 25.50
N GLU A 453 15.46 -12.51 24.23
CA GLU A 453 15.78 -11.32 23.44
C GLU A 453 14.58 -10.41 23.21
N LEU A 454 13.38 -10.96 23.04
CA LEU A 454 12.13 -10.20 22.88
C LEU A 454 11.62 -9.60 24.22
N SER A 455 12.18 -9.98 25.38
CA SER A 455 11.72 -9.51 26.69
C SER A 455 11.73 -7.97 26.84
N PRO A 456 12.74 -7.20 26.35
CA PRO A 456 12.71 -5.75 26.37
C PRO A 456 11.55 -5.15 25.56
N THR A 457 11.23 -5.75 24.43
CA THR A 457 10.12 -5.33 23.55
C THR A 457 8.76 -5.61 24.20
N MET A 458 8.59 -6.79 24.83
CA MET A 458 7.39 -7.11 25.63
C MET A 458 7.19 -6.09 26.76
N THR A 459 8.27 -5.72 27.44
CA THR A 459 8.24 -4.72 28.51
C THR A 459 7.87 -3.34 28.01
N ALA A 460 8.42 -2.92 26.85
CA ALA A 460 8.11 -1.62 26.24
C ALA A 460 6.65 -1.57 25.76
N CYS A 461 6.14 -2.62 25.14
CA CYS A 461 4.72 -2.74 24.76
C CYS A 461 3.79 -2.54 25.97
N CYS A 462 4.09 -3.18 27.09
CA CYS A 462 3.34 -2.99 28.33
C CYS A 462 3.42 -1.55 28.86
N ASN A 463 4.59 -0.93 28.80
CA ASN A 463 4.79 0.44 29.29
C ASN A 463 4.08 1.48 28.38
N ASP A 464 4.04 1.26 27.08
CA ASP A 464 3.35 2.15 26.14
C ASP A 464 1.81 2.13 26.34
N LEU A 465 1.26 1.04 26.88
CA LEU A 465 -0.16 0.89 27.20
C LEU A 465 -0.54 1.45 28.56
N LEU A 466 0.40 1.52 29.49
CA LEU A 466 0.13 2.04 30.83
C LEU A 466 0.13 3.57 30.80
N PRO A 467 -0.80 4.23 31.53
CA PRO A 467 -0.75 5.67 31.69
C PRO A 467 0.59 6.04 32.34
N GLN A 468 1.36 6.89 31.70
CA GLN A 468 2.54 7.48 32.30
C GLN A 468 2.05 8.34 33.47
N GLU A 469 2.32 7.89 34.70
CA GLU A 469 2.26 8.77 35.86
C GLU A 469 3.28 9.86 35.58
N ASP A 470 2.80 11.08 35.35
CA ASP A 470 3.66 12.24 35.11
C ASP A 470 4.78 12.26 36.14
N ALA A 471 6.02 12.15 35.67
CA ALA A 471 7.21 12.23 36.51
C ALA A 471 7.29 13.57 37.30
N ALA A 472 6.39 14.51 37.01
CA ALA A 472 6.15 15.73 37.76
C ALA A 472 5.53 15.51 39.17
N ALA A 473 4.93 14.34 39.44
CA ALA A 473 4.33 14.04 40.75
C ALA A 473 5.34 13.57 41.82
N GLN A 474 6.60 13.35 41.44
CA GLN A 474 7.65 12.91 42.36
C GLN A 474 8.58 14.03 42.85
N GLN A 475 8.30 15.30 42.54
CA GLN A 475 8.97 16.38 43.23
C GLN A 475 8.41 16.49 44.67
N PRO A 476 9.26 16.48 45.73
CA PRO A 476 8.78 16.64 47.07
C PRO A 476 8.06 17.96 47.19
N ILE A 477 6.78 17.91 47.56
CA ILE A 477 5.92 19.06 47.79
C ILE A 477 6.57 19.92 48.88
N ALA A 478 7.18 21.02 48.46
CA ALA A 478 7.50 22.10 49.39
C ALA A 478 6.18 22.68 49.87
N LEU A 479 5.91 22.50 51.13
CA LEU A 479 4.78 23.00 51.86
C LEU A 479 4.64 24.52 51.71
N ASN A 480 3.79 24.95 50.77
CA ASN A 480 3.22 26.28 50.76
C ASN A 480 1.73 26.19 50.39
N PRO A 481 0.80 26.41 51.38
CA PRO A 481 -0.61 26.08 51.22
C PRO A 481 -1.49 27.23 50.68
N GLN A 482 -1.00 28.08 49.77
CA GLN A 482 -1.80 29.24 49.33
C GLN A 482 -1.84 29.50 47.83
N SER A 483 -1.82 28.50 46.98
CA SER A 483 -2.31 28.69 45.60
C SER A 483 -2.63 27.34 44.91
N ALA A 484 -3.63 26.66 45.40
CA ALA A 484 -4.16 25.48 44.71
C ALA A 484 -5.45 25.83 43.94
N SER A 485 -5.31 26.47 42.80
CA SER A 485 -6.30 26.31 41.76
C SER A 485 -6.00 25.02 41.03
N VAL A 486 -6.62 23.94 41.45
CA VAL A 486 -6.55 22.62 40.83
C VAL A 486 -7.33 22.69 39.53
N THR A 487 -6.69 23.07 38.45
CA THR A 487 -7.08 22.64 37.13
C THR A 487 -6.69 21.18 37.01
N ARG A 488 -7.61 20.29 37.40
CA ARG A 488 -7.59 18.91 36.92
C ARG A 488 -7.78 18.95 35.41
N SER A 489 -6.67 19.10 34.70
CA SER A 489 -6.59 18.71 33.31
C SER A 489 -6.89 17.22 33.29
N SER A 490 -8.12 16.87 32.94
CA SER A 490 -8.43 15.50 32.53
C SER A 490 -7.56 15.27 31.29
N ALA A 491 -6.45 14.56 31.47
CA ALA A 491 -5.65 14.05 30.39
C ALA A 491 -6.57 13.12 29.60
N VAL A 492 -7.17 13.66 28.55
CA VAL A 492 -7.74 12.86 27.47
C VAL A 492 -6.55 12.02 26.98
N THR A 493 -6.54 10.74 27.29
CA THR A 493 -5.61 9.76 26.75
C THR A 493 -5.76 9.80 25.25
N LYS A 494 -4.92 10.60 24.60
CA LYS A 494 -4.79 10.56 23.14
C LYS A 494 -4.19 9.21 22.85
N HIS A 495 -4.96 8.31 22.24
CA HIS A 495 -4.43 7.09 21.66
C HIS A 495 -3.37 7.50 20.64
N THR A 496 -2.11 7.33 21.03
CA THR A 496 -1.01 7.54 20.09
C THR A 496 -0.92 6.32 19.17
N PRO A 497 -0.44 6.47 17.93
CA PRO A 497 -0.25 5.32 17.02
C PRO A 497 0.57 4.18 17.66
N VAL A 498 1.56 4.50 18.48
CA VAL A 498 2.33 3.52 19.28
C VAL A 498 1.42 2.73 20.22
N GLN A 499 0.48 3.39 20.90
CA GLN A 499 -0.47 2.73 21.80
C GLN A 499 -1.42 1.82 21.06
N GLU A 500 -1.89 2.23 19.88
CA GLU A 500 -2.74 1.39 19.02
C GLU A 500 -1.98 0.14 18.56
N ALA A 501 -0.74 0.28 18.12
CA ALA A 501 0.11 -0.84 17.73
C ALA A 501 0.40 -1.78 18.92
N ALA A 502 0.70 -1.23 20.09
CA ALA A 502 0.91 -1.99 21.32
C ALA A 502 -0.39 -2.69 21.78
N TRP A 503 -1.56 -2.04 21.62
CA TRP A 503 -2.86 -2.63 21.92
C TRP A 503 -3.13 -3.89 21.13
N VAL A 504 -2.83 -3.89 19.86
CA VAL A 504 -3.00 -5.07 19.00
C VAL A 504 -1.95 -6.15 19.28
N LEU A 505 -0.71 -5.76 19.64
CA LEU A 505 0.38 -6.71 19.90
C LEU A 505 0.18 -7.51 21.21
N LEU A 506 -0.33 -6.89 22.28
CA LEU A 506 -0.43 -7.53 23.60
C LEU A 506 -1.20 -8.86 23.60
N PRO A 507 -2.42 -8.96 23.02
CA PRO A 507 -3.13 -10.24 22.96
C PRO A 507 -2.40 -11.30 22.13
N ILE A 508 -1.61 -10.90 21.14
CA ILE A 508 -0.82 -11.82 20.31
C ILE A 508 0.36 -12.39 21.09
N LEU A 509 1.07 -11.54 21.88
CA LEU A 509 2.10 -12.01 22.80
C LEU A 509 1.56 -13.03 23.83
N LEU A 510 0.33 -12.86 24.28
CA LEU A 510 -0.32 -13.76 25.22
C LEU A 510 -0.87 -15.05 24.59
N SER A 511 -1.20 -15.04 23.29
CA SER A 511 -1.87 -16.17 22.62
C SER A 511 -0.95 -17.01 21.75
N LYS A 512 0.08 -16.39 21.12
CA LYS A 512 0.90 -17.06 20.12
C LYS A 512 2.24 -17.58 20.64
N LEU A 513 2.74 -17.03 21.74
CA LEU A 513 3.97 -17.49 22.35
C LEU A 513 3.74 -18.76 23.17
N ASN A 514 4.75 -19.65 23.19
CA ASN A 514 4.69 -20.83 24.04
C ASN A 514 4.72 -20.41 25.54
N PRO A 515 3.62 -20.64 26.29
CA PRO A 515 3.52 -20.13 27.67
C PRO A 515 4.53 -20.75 28.64
N ARG A 516 5.18 -21.86 28.26
CA ARG A 516 6.24 -22.51 29.07
C ARG A 516 7.58 -21.79 28.95
N LEU A 517 7.85 -21.13 27.82
CA LEU A 517 9.12 -20.48 27.53
C LEU A 517 9.12 -18.99 27.85
N VAL A 518 7.95 -18.35 27.95
CA VAL A 518 7.85 -16.91 28.27
C VAL A 518 8.41 -16.63 29.67
N PRO A 519 9.33 -15.65 29.83
CA PRO A 519 9.86 -15.27 31.13
C PRO A 519 8.75 -14.85 32.10
N ARG A 520 8.77 -15.39 33.32
CA ARG A 520 7.70 -15.15 34.32
C ARG A 520 7.46 -13.67 34.61
N LYS A 521 8.52 -12.86 34.63
CA LYS A 521 8.41 -11.40 34.85
C LYS A 521 7.66 -10.72 33.73
N ALA A 522 8.00 -11.04 32.48
CA ALA A 522 7.34 -10.50 31.31
C ALA A 522 5.86 -10.92 31.27
N ARG A 523 5.56 -12.19 31.55
CA ARG A 523 4.20 -12.69 31.62
C ARG A 523 3.37 -11.96 32.69
N ALA A 524 3.89 -11.84 33.90
CA ALA A 524 3.20 -11.13 34.97
C ALA A 524 2.96 -9.65 34.65
N GLN A 525 3.89 -9.00 33.94
CA GLN A 525 3.74 -7.64 33.48
C GLN A 525 2.65 -7.53 32.42
N MET A 526 2.62 -8.43 31.43
CA MET A 526 1.58 -8.46 30.38
C MET A 526 0.18 -8.68 31.00
N ASP A 527 0.03 -9.66 31.92
CA ASP A 527 -1.22 -9.93 32.62
C ASP A 527 -1.68 -8.71 33.46
N ARG A 528 -0.75 -8.07 34.17
CA ARG A 528 -1.02 -6.84 34.93
C ARG A 528 -1.49 -5.71 34.00
N THR A 529 -0.80 -5.54 32.87
CA THR A 529 -1.17 -4.50 31.89
C THR A 529 -2.56 -4.76 31.32
N ALA A 530 -2.89 -6.01 30.96
CA ALA A 530 -4.22 -6.38 30.47
C ALA A 530 -5.35 -6.05 31.47
N VAL A 531 -5.11 -6.21 32.79
CA VAL A 531 -6.08 -5.86 33.84
C VAL A 531 -6.19 -4.33 33.98
N LEU A 532 -5.06 -3.61 34.06
CA LEU A 532 -5.05 -2.17 34.30
C LEU A 532 -5.63 -1.36 33.14
N THR A 533 -5.40 -1.83 31.90
CA THR A 533 -5.92 -1.21 30.68
C THR A 533 -7.34 -1.71 30.32
N THR A 534 -7.90 -2.65 31.08
CA THR A 534 -9.17 -3.31 30.78
C THR A 534 -9.22 -3.88 29.37
N HIS A 535 -8.12 -4.50 28.93
CA HIS A 535 -7.98 -5.02 27.58
C HIS A 535 -8.66 -6.40 27.45
N ARG A 536 -9.87 -6.44 26.90
CA ARG A 536 -10.70 -7.64 26.78
C ARG A 536 -9.96 -8.81 26.10
N ASP A 537 -9.42 -8.57 24.90
CA ASP A 537 -8.81 -9.64 24.08
C ASP A 537 -7.52 -10.18 24.69
N ALA A 538 -6.74 -9.32 25.37
CA ALA A 538 -5.57 -9.75 26.12
C ALA A 538 -5.94 -10.60 27.35
N LEU A 539 -7.01 -10.26 28.05
CA LEU A 539 -7.53 -11.08 29.17
C LEU A 539 -8.04 -12.42 28.68
N VAL A 540 -8.79 -12.46 27.57
CA VAL A 540 -9.23 -13.72 26.94
C VAL A 540 -8.04 -14.57 26.53
N ALA A 541 -7.04 -13.96 25.86
CA ALA A 541 -5.83 -14.66 25.46
C ALA A 541 -5.06 -15.25 26.64
N SER A 542 -4.98 -14.50 27.75
CA SER A 542 -4.33 -14.95 28.99
C SER A 542 -5.06 -16.11 29.66
N VAL A 543 -6.38 -16.10 29.65
CA VAL A 543 -7.21 -17.20 30.23
C VAL A 543 -7.05 -18.47 29.40
N LEU A 544 -7.03 -18.37 28.07
CA LEU A 544 -6.89 -19.50 27.17
C LEU A 544 -5.47 -20.10 27.16
N ASN A 545 -4.45 -19.29 27.46
CA ASN A 545 -3.05 -19.69 27.48
C ASN A 545 -2.43 -19.47 28.87
N PRO A 546 -2.81 -20.26 29.88
CA PRO A 546 -2.33 -20.04 31.25
C PRO A 546 -0.83 -20.31 31.36
N PRO A 547 -0.11 -19.56 32.21
CA PRO A 547 1.30 -19.79 32.44
C PRO A 547 1.51 -21.13 33.19
N PHE A 548 2.53 -21.89 32.78
CA PHE A 548 2.89 -23.16 33.41
C PHE A 548 4.08 -23.00 34.36
N ASN A 549 4.09 -23.74 35.45
CA ASN A 549 5.26 -23.93 36.31
C ASN A 549 6.16 -25.04 35.75
N ALA A 550 7.44 -25.07 36.15
CA ALA A 550 8.40 -26.10 35.78
C ALA A 550 7.94 -27.54 36.20
N SER A 551 6.96 -27.62 37.12
CA SER A 551 6.37 -28.88 37.59
C SER A 551 5.05 -29.26 36.86
N GLY A 552 4.72 -28.57 35.74
CA GLY A 552 3.52 -28.88 34.95
C GLY A 552 2.18 -28.52 35.60
N SER A 553 2.16 -28.04 36.83
CA SER A 553 0.95 -27.64 37.55
C SER A 553 0.66 -26.15 37.32
N ALA A 554 -0.53 -25.81 36.87
CA ALA A 554 -1.01 -24.43 36.77
C ALA A 554 -1.18 -23.82 38.17
N ARG A 555 -0.20 -23.09 38.67
CA ARG A 555 -0.20 -22.49 40.00
C ARG A 555 -0.41 -21.00 40.08
N GLN A 556 -0.62 -20.35 38.92
CA GLN A 556 -0.95 -18.91 38.95
C GLN A 556 -2.47 -18.73 38.96
N PRO A 557 -2.99 -17.71 39.68
CA PRO A 557 -4.40 -17.42 39.67
C PRO A 557 -4.83 -17.10 38.22
N SER A 558 -5.88 -17.73 37.78
CA SER A 558 -6.43 -17.49 36.44
C SER A 558 -6.95 -16.05 36.33
N MET A 559 -6.69 -15.39 35.20
CA MET A 559 -7.24 -14.07 34.86
C MET A 559 -8.77 -14.10 34.63
N LEU A 560 -9.38 -15.29 34.67
CA LEU A 560 -10.83 -15.46 34.47
C LEU A 560 -11.68 -14.65 35.43
N ALA A 561 -11.27 -14.51 36.69
CA ALA A 561 -11.99 -13.72 37.68
C ALA A 561 -12.02 -12.22 37.32
N PHE A 562 -10.93 -11.68 36.79
CA PHE A 562 -10.89 -10.31 36.30
C PHE A 562 -11.71 -10.13 35.02
N LEU A 563 -11.60 -11.07 34.07
CA LEU A 563 -12.39 -11.06 32.85
C LEU A 563 -13.88 -11.07 33.12
N ALA A 564 -14.35 -11.98 33.99
CA ALA A 564 -15.75 -12.08 34.40
C ALA A 564 -16.27 -10.82 35.13
N LYS A 565 -15.41 -10.16 35.92
CA LYS A 565 -15.77 -8.93 36.61
C LYS A 565 -15.85 -7.72 35.69
N LEU A 566 -14.92 -7.61 34.73
CA LEU A 566 -14.82 -6.47 33.86
C LEU A 566 -15.80 -6.54 32.70
N PHE A 567 -16.11 -7.75 32.22
CA PHE A 567 -16.97 -7.99 31.05
C PHE A 567 -18.11 -8.98 31.34
N PRO A 568 -19.04 -8.65 32.24
CA PRO A 568 -20.05 -9.58 32.74
C PRO A 568 -21.17 -9.96 31.75
N GLY A 569 -21.24 -9.34 30.60
CA GLY A 569 -22.26 -9.66 29.58
C GLY A 569 -21.66 -10.16 28.26
N ASP A 570 -20.36 -10.40 28.23
CA ASP A 570 -19.70 -10.85 27.01
C ASP A 570 -19.92 -12.36 26.78
N PRO A 571 -20.41 -12.78 25.59
CA PRO A 571 -20.70 -14.19 25.30
C PRO A 571 -19.50 -15.13 25.44
N GLN A 572 -18.30 -14.67 25.09
CA GLN A 572 -17.07 -15.46 25.25
C GLN A 572 -16.70 -15.63 26.72
N THR A 573 -16.84 -14.56 27.50
CA THR A 573 -16.61 -14.59 28.94
C THR A 573 -17.60 -15.53 29.62
N GLU A 574 -18.88 -15.48 29.27
CA GLU A 574 -19.88 -16.43 29.80
C GLU A 574 -19.56 -17.87 29.41
N ALA A 575 -19.12 -18.13 28.18
CA ALA A 575 -18.74 -19.47 27.76
C ALA A 575 -17.54 -20.02 28.53
N LEU A 576 -16.58 -19.16 28.90
CA LEU A 576 -15.40 -19.52 29.69
C LEU A 576 -15.75 -19.76 31.16
N VAL A 577 -16.71 -19.04 31.71
CA VAL A 577 -17.14 -19.16 33.12
C VAL A 577 -18.08 -20.35 33.32
N ARG A 578 -18.85 -20.76 32.31
CA ARG A 578 -19.76 -21.89 32.41
C ARG A 578 -19.02 -23.18 32.75
N PRO A 579 -19.42 -23.93 33.79
CA PRO A 579 -18.83 -25.19 34.11
C PRO A 579 -19.03 -26.16 32.93
N ARG A 580 -17.96 -26.82 32.51
CA ARG A 580 -18.06 -27.90 31.53
C ARG A 580 -18.92 -28.99 32.15
N LEU A 581 -20.07 -29.29 31.55
CA LEU A 581 -20.85 -30.45 31.92
C LEU A 581 -19.96 -31.71 31.76
N PRO A 582 -19.89 -32.57 32.75
CA PRO A 582 -19.17 -33.83 32.59
C PRO A 582 -19.79 -34.56 31.40
N PHE A 583 -18.95 -35.10 30.53
CA PHE A 583 -19.40 -35.98 29.46
C PHE A 583 -20.03 -37.20 30.13
N ILE A 584 -21.34 -37.29 30.11
CA ILE A 584 -22.04 -38.47 30.54
C ILE A 584 -21.99 -39.41 29.32
N PRO A 585 -21.16 -40.48 29.32
CA PRO A 585 -21.24 -41.46 28.27
C PRO A 585 -22.65 -42.01 28.32
N ILE A 586 -23.43 -41.81 27.26
CA ILE A 586 -24.71 -42.50 27.09
C ILE A 586 -24.34 -43.97 26.94
N GLY A 587 -24.38 -44.67 28.04
CA GLY A 587 -24.12 -46.08 28.11
C GLY A 587 -25.05 -46.80 27.11
N LYS A 588 -24.47 -47.60 26.27
CA LYS A 588 -25.22 -48.62 25.53
C LYS A 588 -26.18 -49.27 26.52
N ARG A 589 -27.49 -49.12 26.29
CA ARG A 589 -28.50 -49.96 26.95
C ARG A 589 -28.10 -51.39 26.74
N SER A 590 -27.49 -52.01 27.73
CA SER A 590 -27.42 -53.47 27.79
C SER A 590 -28.79 -53.93 28.26
N SER A 591 -29.55 -54.48 27.35
CA SER A 591 -30.66 -55.34 27.64
C SER A 591 -30.08 -56.66 28.10
N SER A 592 -30.33 -57.07 29.35
CA SER A 592 -30.51 -58.43 29.80
C SER A 592 -30.48 -58.47 31.31
N ALA A 593 -31.37 -58.89 31.84
CA ALA A 593 -31.75 -60.09 32.57
C ALA A 593 -30.59 -60.78 33.25
N GLU A 594 -30.66 -60.73 34.56
CA GLU A 594 -30.57 -61.84 35.53
C GLU A 594 -29.27 -62.67 35.51
N ASP A 595 -28.68 -62.68 36.59
CA ASP A 595 -28.34 -63.74 37.58
C ASP A 595 -26.87 -63.74 38.04
N ASP A 596 -26.75 -63.65 39.33
CA ASP A 596 -25.96 -64.42 40.32
C ASP A 596 -24.43 -64.35 40.34
N GLU A 597 -23.99 -63.92 41.51
CA GLU A 597 -22.99 -64.54 42.45
C GLU A 597 -21.49 -64.49 42.11
N GLU A 598 -20.82 -63.85 43.03
CA GLU A 598 -19.64 -64.25 43.81
C GLU A 598 -18.23 -64.29 43.17
N GLU A 599 -17.38 -63.80 44.01
CA GLU A 599 -15.97 -64.09 44.39
C GLU A 599 -14.81 -63.33 43.72
N GLU A 600 -14.19 -62.68 44.61
CA GLU A 600 -12.78 -62.49 44.99
C GLU A 600 -11.69 -62.93 43.98
N GLY A 601 -10.67 -62.13 43.93
CA GLY A 601 -9.31 -62.57 43.70
C GLY A 601 -8.40 -61.61 42.98
N LEU A 602 -7.59 -60.95 43.75
CA LEU A 602 -6.17 -60.60 43.57
C LEU A 602 -5.49 -61.21 42.30
N GLU A 603 -4.72 -60.41 41.66
CA GLU A 603 -3.26 -60.43 41.57
C GLU A 603 -2.72 -59.72 40.32
N GLU A 604 -1.65 -59.03 40.56
CA GLU A 604 -0.69 -58.45 39.67
C GLU A 604 -0.14 -59.43 38.64
N GLU A 605 0.28 -59.01 37.50
CA GLU A 605 1.67 -59.14 37.02
C GLU A 605 1.90 -58.56 35.66
N GLU A 606 3.10 -58.02 35.61
CA GLU A 606 3.84 -57.43 34.49
C GLU A 606 4.08 -58.41 33.34
N ALA A 607 4.41 -57.88 32.22
CA ALA A 607 5.57 -58.16 31.35
C ALA A 607 5.20 -58.12 29.85
N GLU A 608 5.82 -57.23 29.18
CA GLU A 608 6.87 -57.38 28.15
C GLU A 608 6.50 -58.04 26.81
N GLU A 609 6.81 -57.25 25.80
CA GLU A 609 7.55 -57.52 24.55
C GLU A 609 6.98 -58.59 23.57
N ASP A 610 6.83 -58.30 22.38
CA ASP A 610 7.72 -58.41 21.21
C ASP A 610 6.95 -58.62 19.89
N ASP A 611 7.41 -57.84 18.94
CA ASP A 611 7.81 -58.20 17.56
C ASP A 611 6.84 -58.80 16.52
N ALA A 612 6.88 -58.09 15.44
CA ALA A 612 7.17 -58.56 14.07
C ALA A 612 6.04 -58.90 13.10
N MET A 613 6.17 -58.20 12.05
CA MET A 613 6.20 -58.63 10.62
C MET A 613 4.91 -59.02 9.88
N ASP A 614 4.76 -58.25 8.86
CA ASP A 614 4.62 -58.58 7.41
C ASP A 614 3.37 -59.29 6.90
N GLN A 615 2.91 -58.72 5.88
CA GLN A 615 2.64 -59.21 4.52
C GLN A 615 1.24 -58.92 3.96
N ASP A 616 1.34 -58.11 2.91
CA ASP A 616 0.74 -58.27 1.58
C ASP A 616 -0.61 -58.99 1.40
N GLY A 617 -1.44 -58.34 0.65
CA GLY A 617 -2.55 -59.02 -0.01
C GLY A 617 -3.49 -58.07 -0.77
N VAL A 618 -3.10 -57.75 -1.96
CA VAL A 618 -3.85 -57.30 -3.14
C VAL A 618 -5.13 -58.16 -3.36
N VAL A 619 -6.15 -57.56 -3.95
CA VAL A 619 -7.05 -57.98 -5.03
C VAL A 619 -8.53 -57.68 -4.77
N ASP A 620 -9.03 -56.74 -5.50
CA ASP A 620 -10.06 -56.74 -6.54
C ASP A 620 -11.51 -57.15 -6.25
N GLU A 621 -12.29 -56.27 -6.87
CA GLU A 621 -13.56 -56.47 -7.60
C GLU A 621 -14.89 -56.61 -6.87
N ALA A 622 -15.65 -55.61 -7.12
CA ALA A 622 -16.88 -55.53 -7.92
C ALA A 622 -18.25 -55.84 -7.27
N VAL A 623 -19.10 -54.88 -7.46
CA VAL A 623 -20.45 -54.96 -8.05
C VAL A 623 -21.67 -55.06 -7.14
N THR A 624 -22.53 -54.04 -7.39
CA THR A 624 -24.00 -53.97 -7.25
C THR A 624 -24.58 -53.92 -5.82
N GLY A 625 -25.28 -52.86 -5.52
CA GLY A 625 -26.54 -52.42 -6.01
C GLY A 625 -27.49 -52.13 -4.87
N ASN A 626 -28.08 -51.00 -4.99
CA ASN A 626 -29.47 -50.69 -4.68
C ASN A 626 -29.91 -50.15 -3.30
N ASN A 627 -30.36 -48.90 -3.42
CA ASN A 627 -31.51 -48.26 -2.79
C ASN A 627 -31.67 -48.31 -1.25
N GLY A 628 -31.77 -47.09 -0.75
CA GLY A 628 -32.41 -46.78 0.52
C GLY A 628 -32.17 -45.31 0.92
N THR A 629 -33.05 -44.46 0.47
CA THR A 629 -33.34 -43.13 1.02
C THR A 629 -33.37 -43.17 2.53
N ASP A 630 -32.60 -42.31 3.16
CA ASP A 630 -33.05 -41.56 4.32
C ASP A 630 -32.15 -40.34 4.51
N ALA A 631 -32.76 -39.18 4.41
CA ALA A 631 -32.19 -37.87 4.62
C ALA A 631 -32.07 -37.62 6.13
N GLU A 632 -30.87 -37.33 6.58
CA GLU A 632 -30.69 -36.64 7.85
C GLU A 632 -30.70 -35.12 7.60
N PRO A 633 -31.48 -34.35 8.36
CA PRO A 633 -31.51 -32.89 8.20
C PRO A 633 -30.29 -32.23 8.85
N ASP A 634 -29.70 -31.39 8.09
CA ASP A 634 -28.60 -30.47 8.43
C ASP A 634 -28.96 -29.61 9.65
N LEU A 635 -28.16 -29.68 10.69
CA LEU A 635 -28.34 -28.98 11.98
C LEU A 635 -28.06 -27.49 11.91
N LEU A 636 -27.75 -26.95 10.73
CA LEU A 636 -27.49 -25.53 10.50
C LEU A 636 -28.76 -24.72 10.13
N ASP A 637 -29.82 -25.39 9.64
CA ASP A 637 -31.06 -24.70 9.27
C ASP A 637 -32.02 -24.45 10.45
N ALA A 638 -31.74 -25.01 11.63
CA ALA A 638 -32.58 -24.83 12.81
C ALA A 638 -32.24 -23.60 13.68
N LEU A 639 -31.16 -22.87 13.36
CA LEU A 639 -30.77 -21.67 14.11
C LEU A 639 -31.30 -20.36 13.50
N ASP A 640 -31.81 -20.40 12.28
CA ASP A 640 -32.31 -19.20 11.58
C ASP A 640 -33.82 -18.95 11.78
N ALA A 641 -34.54 -19.86 12.42
CA ALA A 641 -36.00 -19.76 12.58
C ALA A 641 -36.50 -19.11 13.90
N HIS A 642 -35.60 -18.71 14.81
CA HIS A 642 -36.01 -18.18 16.13
C HIS A 642 -35.66 -16.71 16.42
N LEU A 643 -35.21 -15.91 15.42
CA LEU A 643 -34.92 -14.49 15.60
C LEU A 643 -35.75 -13.55 14.70
N GLY A 644 -37.00 -13.91 14.48
CA GLY A 644 -37.91 -13.05 13.72
C GLY A 644 -39.10 -12.63 14.56
N ALA A 645 -38.99 -11.64 15.44
CA ALA A 645 -40.06 -10.70 15.79
C ALA A 645 -39.56 -9.60 16.75
N GLY A 646 -39.43 -8.40 16.25
CA GLY A 646 -39.20 -7.19 17.06
C GLY A 646 -38.84 -6.00 16.19
N LYS A 647 -39.89 -5.35 15.68
CA LYS A 647 -39.80 -4.05 15.00
C LYS A 647 -39.20 -3.00 15.94
N GLN A 648 -38.30 -2.16 15.44
CA GLN A 648 -38.53 -0.71 15.37
C GLN A 648 -37.40 -0.01 14.62
N ASP A 649 -37.81 0.89 13.77
CA ASP A 649 -37.17 1.80 12.87
C ASP A 649 -36.01 2.61 13.49
N HIS A 650 -34.88 2.62 12.83
CA HIS A 650 -34.08 3.84 12.64
C HIS A 650 -33.19 3.65 11.40
N GLU A 651 -33.49 4.45 10.40
CA GLU A 651 -32.70 4.65 9.19
C GLU A 651 -31.38 5.34 9.56
N GLU A 652 -30.26 4.71 9.30
CA GLU A 652 -29.00 5.39 9.00
C GLU A 652 -28.35 4.70 7.79
N GLU A 653 -28.29 5.46 6.72
CA GLU A 653 -27.62 5.09 5.46
C GLU A 653 -26.12 4.96 5.72
N GLU A 654 -25.56 3.75 5.66
CA GLU A 654 -24.14 3.53 5.49
C GLU A 654 -23.81 3.26 4.02
N ASP A 655 -23.00 4.17 3.49
CA ASP A 655 -22.38 4.11 2.18
C ASP A 655 -21.47 2.87 2.03
N LEU A 656 -21.86 1.98 1.14
CA LEU A 656 -21.08 0.85 0.66
C LEU A 656 -20.00 1.33 -0.31
N TYR A 657 -18.83 1.69 0.21
CA TYR A 657 -17.57 1.62 -0.54
C TYR A 657 -16.57 0.75 0.22
N SER A 658 -16.59 -0.53 -0.10
CA SER A 658 -15.53 -1.47 0.25
C SER A 658 -14.25 -1.08 -0.50
N ALA A 659 -13.45 -0.23 0.14
CA ALA A 659 -12.05 -0.07 -0.17
C ALA A 659 -11.27 -0.78 0.93
N SER A 660 -10.47 -1.75 0.56
CA SER A 660 -9.50 -2.39 1.44
C SER A 660 -8.69 -1.34 2.19
N PRO A 661 -8.45 -1.47 3.50
CA PRO A 661 -7.67 -0.51 4.24
C PRO A 661 -6.20 -0.60 3.82
N ARG A 662 -5.78 0.30 2.94
CA ARG A 662 -4.35 0.59 2.77
C ARG A 662 -3.91 1.39 3.97
N ARG A 663 -2.90 0.88 4.64
CA ARG A 663 -2.20 1.52 5.74
C ARG A 663 -1.73 2.91 5.30
N ALA A 664 -2.29 3.94 5.89
CA ALA A 664 -1.81 5.31 5.72
C ALA A 664 -0.52 5.47 6.55
N ALA A 665 0.58 5.77 5.88
CA ALA A 665 1.76 6.31 6.55
C ALA A 665 1.40 7.69 7.07
N HIS A 666 1.31 7.83 8.38
CA HIS A 666 1.02 9.10 9.02
C HIS A 666 2.25 10.00 8.97
N SER A 667 2.19 11.02 8.12
CA SER A 667 3.00 12.22 8.29
C SER A 667 2.14 13.26 9.02
N ALA A 668 2.44 13.50 10.27
CA ALA A 668 1.81 14.55 11.05
C ALA A 668 2.34 15.91 10.59
N ALA A 669 1.57 16.60 9.76
CA ALA A 669 1.72 18.03 9.56
C ALA A 669 0.77 18.74 10.52
N SER A 670 1.33 19.35 11.55
CA SER A 670 0.64 20.29 12.43
C SER A 670 0.25 21.55 11.63
N THR A 671 -1.01 21.63 11.25
CA THR A 671 -1.62 22.86 10.75
C THR A 671 -2.31 23.56 11.91
N SER A 672 -1.70 24.63 12.42
CA SER A 672 -2.35 25.60 13.28
C SER A 672 -3.36 26.38 12.46
N VAL A 673 -4.64 26.09 12.66
CA VAL A 673 -5.75 26.93 12.16
C VAL A 673 -6.00 28.02 13.19
N THR A 674 -5.62 29.25 12.85
CA THR A 674 -6.11 30.46 13.49
C THR A 674 -7.52 30.74 13.00
N THR A 675 -8.48 30.54 13.86
CA THR A 675 -9.85 31.06 13.71
C THR A 675 -9.90 32.49 14.22
N GLU A 676 -10.07 33.45 13.33
CA GLU A 676 -10.51 34.78 13.68
C GLU A 676 -11.99 34.76 14.06
N VAL A 677 -12.27 35.19 15.28
CA VAL A 677 -13.63 35.60 15.69
C VAL A 677 -13.60 37.07 16.05
N ASN A 678 -14.29 37.83 15.25
CA ASN A 678 -14.65 39.24 15.46
C ASN A 678 -15.54 39.44 16.68
N GLY A 679 -15.26 40.49 17.44
CA GLY A 679 -16.35 41.20 18.10
C GLY A 679 -16.06 41.87 19.43
N ALA A 680 -15.96 43.19 19.41
CA ALA A 680 -16.41 44.21 20.35
C ALA A 680 -15.57 44.67 21.56
N LYS A 681 -14.99 45.83 21.32
CA LYS A 681 -14.93 47.04 22.21
C LYS A 681 -15.10 46.89 23.72
N ARG A 682 -14.09 47.29 24.52
CA ARG A 682 -14.15 48.49 25.40
C ARG A 682 -12.81 48.78 26.09
N ALA A 683 -12.38 50.06 25.87
CA ALA A 683 -11.80 51.08 26.78
C ALA A 683 -10.70 50.69 27.82
N ALA A 684 -9.63 51.46 27.69
CA ALA A 684 -8.48 51.67 28.57
C ALA A 684 -8.88 52.23 29.96
N PRO A 685 -7.98 52.46 30.95
CA PRO A 685 -6.73 53.22 30.79
C PRO A 685 -5.50 52.77 31.67
N ALA A 686 -4.33 53.23 31.21
CA ALA A 686 -3.18 53.92 31.83
C ALA A 686 -2.57 53.39 33.14
N ALA A 687 -1.26 53.21 33.16
CA ALA A 687 -0.20 54.04 33.75
C ALA A 687 1.05 53.17 33.92
N GLU A 688 2.17 53.68 33.35
CA GLU A 688 3.44 54.09 34.03
C GLU A 688 4.20 52.96 34.77
N GLN A 689 5.49 52.75 34.63
CA GLN A 689 6.71 53.54 34.48
C GLN A 689 7.89 52.60 34.26
N GLU A 690 8.82 53.02 33.38
CA GLU A 690 10.27 53.19 33.53
C GLU A 690 11.10 52.03 34.16
N THR A 691 12.22 51.64 33.57
CA THR A 691 13.50 52.30 33.30
C THR A 691 14.43 51.38 32.50
N SER A 692 15.04 51.84 31.44
CA SER A 692 16.47 52.20 31.31
C SER A 692 17.44 51.01 31.29
N ALA A 693 18.24 50.73 30.30
CA ALA A 693 19.31 51.47 29.66
C ALA A 693 20.06 50.65 28.61
N LYS A 694 20.35 51.30 27.51
CA LYS A 694 21.62 51.54 26.80
C LYS A 694 22.27 50.43 25.95
N ARG A 695 22.30 50.76 24.71
CA ARG A 695 23.40 51.08 23.74
C ARG A 695 23.99 49.86 23.02
N LEU A 696 24.17 49.84 21.71
CA LEU A 696 24.71 50.77 20.70
C LEU A 696 24.40 50.28 19.30
N ARG A 697 24.01 51.21 18.46
CA ARG A 697 24.09 51.19 16.98
C ARG A 697 25.51 51.62 16.55
N PRO A 698 25.96 51.42 15.26
CA PRO A 698 25.50 52.31 14.19
C PRO A 698 25.36 51.66 12.80
N SER A 699 24.43 52.19 12.04
CA SER A 699 24.54 52.46 10.60
C SER A 699 25.33 53.77 10.40
N PRO A 700 25.73 54.25 9.25
CA PRO A 700 25.07 54.31 7.95
C PRO A 700 26.04 54.12 6.74
N VAL A 701 25.68 54.22 5.48
CA VAL A 701 25.62 55.43 4.65
C VAL A 701 24.95 55.11 3.31
N ALA A 702 23.99 55.92 2.98
CA ALA A 702 23.46 56.11 1.63
C ALA A 702 24.31 57.13 0.91
N GLU A 703 24.52 56.99 -0.37
CA GLU A 703 24.77 58.11 -1.29
C GLU A 703 24.04 57.90 -2.60
N SER A 704 23.14 58.84 -2.80
CA SER A 704 22.46 59.24 -4.02
C SER A 704 23.36 60.13 -4.87
N PHE A 705 23.30 59.99 -6.20
CA PHE A 705 23.49 61.06 -7.18
C PHE A 705 22.66 60.69 -8.43
N VAL A 706 21.59 61.36 -8.71
CA VAL A 706 21.17 62.55 -9.46
C VAL A 706 21.68 62.55 -10.91
N ALA A 707 20.67 62.60 -11.78
CA ALA A 707 20.46 62.82 -13.16
C ALA A 707 21.35 63.84 -13.85
N GLU A 708 21.51 63.66 -15.15
CA GLU A 708 21.37 64.74 -16.23
C GLU A 708 21.56 64.02 -17.59
N SER A 709 20.61 63.96 -18.36
CA SER A 709 20.03 64.67 -19.47
C SER A 709 20.90 64.84 -20.72
N ALA A 710 20.29 64.40 -21.79
CA ALA A 710 20.08 65.03 -23.06
C ALA A 710 20.82 64.55 -24.32
N GLN A 711 20.00 64.28 -25.33
CA GLN A 711 20.15 64.65 -26.76
C GLN A 711 21.11 63.75 -27.58
N ASP A 712 20.89 63.24 -28.76
CA ASP A 712 19.98 63.53 -29.87
C ASP A 712 20.05 62.40 -30.89
N LEU A 713 18.98 62.22 -31.61
CA LEU A 713 18.83 61.43 -32.85
C LEU A 713 19.68 61.95 -34.00
N PRO A 714 19.96 61.22 -35.12
CA PRO A 714 18.98 60.49 -35.94
C PRO A 714 19.53 59.21 -36.62
N GLY A 715 18.57 58.38 -37.14
CA GLY A 715 18.81 57.30 -38.06
C GLY A 715 19.27 57.73 -39.46
N PRO A 716 19.55 56.86 -40.39
CA PRO A 716 18.53 56.20 -41.20
C PRO A 716 18.77 54.70 -41.58
N ASP A 717 17.66 54.04 -41.96
CA ASP A 717 17.55 52.85 -42.77
C ASP A 717 18.15 52.99 -44.17
N PRO A 718 18.04 52.00 -45.06
CA PRO A 718 18.30 50.58 -45.05
C PRO A 718 19.25 50.15 -46.20
N VAL A 719 19.76 48.89 -46.22
CA VAL A 719 20.16 48.24 -47.48
C VAL A 719 20.15 46.72 -47.36
N THR A 720 19.38 46.13 -48.19
CA THR A 720 19.31 44.80 -48.78
C THR A 720 20.66 44.16 -49.13
N ALA A 721 20.81 42.85 -48.89
CA ALA A 721 21.47 41.80 -49.73
C ALA A 721 21.27 40.45 -49.05
N GLN A 722 20.51 39.53 -49.54
CA GLN A 722 20.61 38.57 -50.63
C GLN A 722 21.90 37.72 -50.60
N ALA A 723 21.65 36.41 -50.70
CA ALA A 723 22.46 35.31 -51.21
C ALA A 723 23.31 34.58 -50.10
N ALA A 724 23.41 33.28 -50.08
CA ALA A 724 23.25 32.23 -51.09
C ALA A 724 23.24 30.85 -50.43
N VAL A 725 22.47 29.93 -51.00
CA VAL A 725 22.53 28.48 -50.87
C VAL A 725 23.69 27.94 -51.70
N PRO A 726 24.35 26.85 -51.35
CA PRO A 726 24.91 25.97 -52.35
C PRO A 726 24.18 24.64 -52.40
N VAL A 727 23.63 24.37 -53.54
CA VAL A 727 23.28 23.12 -54.19
C VAL A 727 24.55 22.50 -54.74
N ILE A 728 24.72 21.19 -54.58
CA ILE A 728 25.53 20.29 -55.46
C ILE A 728 24.72 19.00 -55.54
N VAL A 729 23.90 18.74 -56.62
CA VAL A 729 24.14 18.16 -57.92
C VAL A 729 24.79 16.76 -57.83
N GLU A 730 23.94 15.75 -57.98
CA GLU A 730 23.75 14.74 -59.05
C GLU A 730 25.01 14.07 -59.59
N GLU A 731 24.99 12.76 -59.67
CA GLU A 731 25.14 12.05 -60.93
C GLU A 731 24.43 10.69 -60.93
N ALA A 732 23.72 10.51 -61.99
CA ALA A 732 22.84 9.51 -62.47
C ALA A 732 23.58 8.37 -63.15
N ASN A 733 22.91 7.22 -63.24
CA ASN A 733 22.74 6.34 -64.41
C ASN A 733 21.96 5.11 -63.97
N GLY A 734 20.95 4.66 -64.60
CA GLY A 734 20.42 4.74 -65.94
C GLY A 734 19.84 3.37 -66.28
N ASN A 735 18.66 3.41 -66.90
CA ASN A 735 18.01 2.43 -67.77
C ASN A 735 17.06 1.40 -67.14
N THR A 736 15.85 1.54 -67.45
CA THR A 736 14.90 1.48 -68.55
C THR A 736 13.88 0.34 -68.40
N ALA A 737 12.63 0.78 -68.37
CA ALA A 737 11.48 0.33 -69.19
C ALA A 737 10.91 -1.08 -68.90
N THR A 738 9.69 -1.36 -68.76
CA THR A 738 8.43 -1.01 -69.47
C THR A 738 7.25 -1.65 -68.75
N LEU A 739 6.16 -0.95 -68.61
CA LEU A 739 4.79 -1.50 -68.51
C LEU A 739 4.33 -2.01 -69.89
N PRO A 740 3.24 -2.75 -70.08
CA PRO A 740 1.95 -2.76 -69.37
C PRO A 740 1.16 -4.10 -69.38
N GLY A 741 0.06 -4.11 -68.59
CA GLY A 741 -1.18 -4.66 -69.08
C GLY A 741 -1.72 -5.98 -68.54
N GLY A 742 -2.86 -5.92 -67.86
CA GLY A 742 -4.03 -6.68 -68.22
C GLY A 742 -4.31 -8.03 -67.61
N GLY A 743 -5.44 -8.12 -66.90
CA GLY A 743 -6.38 -9.24 -67.12
C GLY A 743 -6.55 -10.30 -66.02
N VAL A 744 -7.59 -10.15 -65.22
CA VAL A 744 -8.70 -11.11 -64.99
C VAL A 744 -8.35 -12.61 -64.88
N GLY A 745 -8.83 -13.26 -63.79
CA GLY A 745 -9.16 -14.69 -63.83
C GLY A 745 -9.14 -15.37 -62.46
N MET A 746 -10.33 -15.85 -62.08
CA MET A 746 -10.69 -16.80 -61.03
C MET A 746 -9.84 -18.08 -61.04
N ASP A 747 -9.65 -18.74 -59.93
CA ASP A 747 -10.32 -19.97 -59.48
C ASP A 747 -9.46 -20.81 -58.57
N ALA A 748 -10.08 -21.38 -57.60
CA ALA A 748 -9.94 -22.58 -56.78
C ALA A 748 -8.68 -23.47 -56.87
N GLY A 749 -8.35 -24.03 -55.72
CA GLY A 749 -7.82 -25.39 -55.59
C GLY A 749 -6.68 -25.59 -54.63
N ASP A 750 -7.02 -26.21 -53.52
CA ASP A 750 -6.41 -27.39 -52.87
C ASP A 750 -4.88 -27.51 -52.65
N ASP A 751 -4.61 -27.89 -51.40
CA ASP A 751 -3.65 -28.89 -50.92
C ASP A 751 -2.16 -28.77 -51.32
N ASP A 752 -1.31 -28.69 -50.32
CA ASP A 752 -0.32 -29.74 -49.96
C ASP A 752 0.70 -29.19 -48.94
N ASP A 753 0.74 -29.81 -47.83
CA ASP A 753 1.81 -30.52 -47.11
C ASP A 753 3.22 -30.27 -47.65
N ASP A 754 4.05 -29.61 -46.85
CA ASP A 754 5.48 -29.84 -46.88
C ASP A 754 6.11 -29.62 -45.49
N GLY A 755 6.55 -30.77 -44.93
CA GLY A 755 7.36 -30.89 -43.80
C GLY A 755 8.74 -30.26 -43.99
N SER A 756 9.22 -29.46 -43.10
CA SER A 756 10.61 -29.13 -42.98
C SER A 756 11.22 -29.81 -41.74
N ASP A 757 12.06 -30.77 -42.05
CA ASP A 757 12.98 -31.46 -41.20
C ASP A 757 13.83 -30.47 -40.38
N PHE A 758 13.78 -30.62 -39.10
CA PHE A 758 14.68 -29.95 -38.15
C PHE A 758 15.76 -31.00 -37.76
N GLU A 759 16.91 -30.96 -38.40
CA GLU A 759 18.08 -31.70 -37.97
C GLU A 759 18.65 -31.12 -36.66
N MET A 760 18.70 -31.96 -35.64
CA MET A 760 19.45 -31.69 -34.40
C MET A 760 20.93 -32.04 -34.59
N PRO A 761 21.87 -31.19 -34.13
CA PRO A 761 23.29 -31.55 -34.14
C PRO A 761 23.60 -32.59 -33.03
N PRO A 762 24.58 -33.46 -33.24
CA PRO A 762 24.93 -34.53 -32.31
C PRO A 762 25.66 -34.02 -31.08
N LEU A 763 25.24 -34.58 -29.90
CA LEU A 763 25.94 -34.43 -28.64
C LEU A 763 27.25 -35.25 -28.67
N THR A 764 28.35 -34.57 -28.58
CA THR A 764 29.65 -35.19 -28.29
C THR A 764 29.85 -35.29 -26.77
N MET A 765 29.93 -36.51 -26.29
CA MET A 765 30.41 -36.83 -24.95
C MET A 765 31.95 -36.90 -25.01
N GLU A 766 32.61 -35.96 -24.37
CA GLU A 766 34.04 -36.13 -24.06
C GLU A 766 34.13 -36.80 -22.68
N ALA A 767 34.79 -37.94 -22.70
CA ALA A 767 35.20 -38.69 -21.52
C ALA A 767 36.46 -38.00 -20.94
N SER A 768 36.41 -37.69 -19.65
CA SER A 768 37.62 -37.30 -18.91
C SER A 768 38.32 -38.54 -18.38
N ASP A 769 39.51 -38.79 -18.88
CA ASP A 769 40.45 -39.75 -18.31
C ASP A 769 41.08 -39.21 -17.02
N GLU A 770 41.08 -40.06 -16.03
CA GLU A 770 41.87 -39.97 -14.81
C GLU A 770 43.34 -40.22 -15.14
N GLU A 771 44.22 -39.42 -14.63
CA GLU A 771 45.61 -39.89 -14.33
C GLU A 771 46.08 -39.33 -12.99
N GLN A 772 46.38 -40.27 -12.12
CA GLN A 772 47.19 -40.16 -10.92
C GLN A 772 48.62 -39.74 -11.26
N GLU A 773 49.29 -38.99 -10.38
CA GLU A 773 50.61 -39.32 -9.79
C GLU A 773 51.11 -38.15 -8.93
N GLU A 774 51.36 -38.45 -7.71
CA GLU A 774 52.55 -38.38 -6.84
C GLU A 774 53.55 -37.21 -7.03
N GLY A 775 53.83 -36.55 -5.91
CA GLY A 775 54.97 -35.69 -5.68
C GLY A 775 54.81 -34.80 -4.47
#